data_9ab6c79796cfd49e60a55040ef431100
#
_entry.id   9ab6c79796cfd49e60a55040ef431100
#
_cell.length_a   1.000
_cell.length_b   1.000
_cell.length_c   1.000
_cell.angle_alpha   90.00
_cell.angle_beta   90.00
_cell.angle_gamma   90.00
#
_symmetry.space_group_name_H-M   'P 1'
#
loop_
_entity.id
_entity.type
_entity.pdbx_description
1 polymer ?
#
loop_
_entity_poly.entity_id
_entity_poly.type
_entity_poly.pdbx_seq_one_letter_code
_entity_poly.pdbx_strand_id
1 'polypeptide(L)'
;VSQSSRDHHYAWWLIMCLCGVDYFSTLGYQPSIAFEGAGTLAPIATLVLVLVTLLGAYPVYSYVAGETPDGIGSIGMIERLVGGWSGKIGVLVLIGFAATDFVITKTLSAADAAAHLINNSLFAGGAPPWMQNQILVAMTLLLLLGGMFLKGYQEVVGLATILVAAFLSLSFVIVGSGLWYLFTHPALLQHWAGEIASGSYHLEHAPISGSGLLVAVGISCLIFPKLALGMSGFETGVLLIHLVRGTEAEPHNTQARIANTRKLLLVAAVIMSFFLLGSSLITGTNTLIPAEELQLEPVKGKAIDRALAYIAHGESPYPICPLFGPLFGTVYDISTILILWFAGASAMAGLLNMVPRYLPRYGMAPEWAAAYRPLVIGFTFINLLVTWAFSADVTAQGGAYATGVLVLMTSACIASLVHMQHEAQEGHSHSWLKRLAFALITLVFIYTTATNISERPDGIIIASIFIACVMLISFVSRVWRSQELRLKEFRFADDGARMLWTDICAEGAFRVLVPHRPGHRSLDEKEAEIRRRHRIPADVPIVFLEVHYGDTSEFQNAPIISVRQEGERFIIVARDVASVSHTIAQIAMEMTKTGTPLDVVFGWSQGSSVKLALEFLLFGQGDIPNVVVDLLDKSVTDPARRPTVIVG
;
A
#
# COMPACT_ATOMS: atom_id res chain seq x y z
N VAL A 1 -8.99 -10.30 22.21
CA VAL A 1 -8.51 -11.69 22.14
C VAL A 1 -7.06 -11.61 21.66
N SER A 2 -6.12 -11.70 22.61
CA SER A 2 -4.69 -11.78 22.33
C SER A 2 -4.39 -13.16 21.73
N GLN A 3 -4.32 -13.27 20.44
CA GLN A 3 -3.52 -14.31 19.82
C GLN A 3 -2.06 -13.86 19.90
N SER A 4 -1.30 -14.49 20.78
CA SER A 4 0.15 -14.54 20.67
C SER A 4 0.48 -15.24 19.35
N SER A 5 0.53 -14.49 18.24
CA SER A 5 1.24 -14.94 17.06
C SER A 5 2.69 -15.12 17.52
N ARG A 6 3.18 -16.35 17.56
CA ARG A 6 4.61 -16.61 17.60
C ARG A 6 5.20 -15.84 16.42
N ASP A 7 5.94 -14.78 16.68
CA ASP A 7 6.63 -13.98 15.67
C ASP A 7 7.68 -14.87 15.01
N HIS A 8 7.29 -15.57 13.95
CA HIS A 8 8.21 -16.37 13.16
C HIS A 8 9.00 -15.44 12.25
N HIS A 9 10.26 -15.22 12.59
CA HIS A 9 11.21 -14.53 11.73
C HIS A 9 11.94 -15.53 10.83
N TYR A 10 11.99 -15.21 9.55
CA TYR A 10 12.61 -16.05 8.52
C TYR A 10 13.94 -15.46 8.02
N ALA A 11 14.80 -16.29 7.47
CA ALA A 11 16.01 -15.83 6.81
C ALA A 11 15.64 -14.90 5.63
N TRP A 12 16.45 -13.86 5.40
CA TRP A 12 16.18 -12.83 4.39
C TRP A 12 15.95 -13.41 2.98
N TRP A 13 16.65 -14.48 2.60
CA TRP A 13 16.51 -15.12 1.29
C TRP A 13 15.17 -15.87 1.12
N LEU A 14 14.59 -16.39 2.22
CA LEU A 14 13.25 -16.97 2.20
C LEU A 14 12.17 -15.89 1.99
N ILE A 15 12.34 -14.75 2.67
CA ILE A 15 11.43 -13.61 2.47
C ILE A 15 11.64 -12.98 1.08
N MET A 16 12.90 -13.01 0.55
CA MET A 16 13.16 -12.63 -0.84
C MET A 16 12.33 -13.48 -1.82
N CYS A 17 12.24 -14.78 -1.61
CA CYS A 17 11.39 -15.62 -2.44
C CYS A 17 9.90 -15.29 -2.25
N LEU A 18 9.45 -14.99 -1.03
CA LEU A 18 8.07 -14.66 -0.77
C LEU A 18 7.63 -13.34 -1.45
N CYS A 19 8.37 -12.25 -1.30
CA CYS A 19 8.08 -11.01 -2.03
C CYS A 19 8.46 -11.12 -3.51
N GLY A 20 9.47 -11.93 -3.81
CA GLY A 20 9.97 -12.18 -5.16
C GLY A 20 9.04 -13.00 -6.04
N VAL A 21 8.05 -13.71 -5.47
CA VAL A 21 7.02 -14.37 -6.29
C VAL A 21 6.33 -13.35 -7.19
N ASP A 22 5.94 -12.20 -6.65
CA ASP A 22 5.37 -11.09 -7.40
C ASP A 22 6.40 -10.49 -8.38
N TYR A 23 7.61 -10.22 -7.92
CA TYR A 23 8.65 -9.60 -8.73
C TYR A 23 9.15 -10.51 -9.87
N PHE A 24 9.48 -11.76 -9.58
CA PHE A 24 10.02 -12.69 -10.59
C PHE A 24 8.97 -13.21 -11.57
N SER A 25 7.70 -13.29 -11.16
CA SER A 25 6.61 -13.70 -12.06
C SER A 25 6.42 -12.77 -13.25
N THR A 26 6.86 -11.50 -13.15
CA THR A 26 6.79 -10.54 -14.26
C THR A 26 7.58 -10.99 -15.48
N LEU A 27 8.56 -11.91 -15.35
CA LEU A 27 9.23 -12.52 -16.48
C LEU A 27 8.30 -13.32 -17.41
N GLY A 28 7.12 -13.72 -16.96
CA GLY A 28 6.13 -14.40 -17.78
C GLY A 28 5.69 -13.50 -18.95
N TYR A 29 5.35 -12.27 -18.69
CA TYR A 29 4.76 -11.32 -19.63
C TYR A 29 5.67 -10.15 -20.03
N GLN A 30 6.63 -9.75 -19.19
CA GLN A 30 7.47 -8.56 -19.40
C GLN A 30 8.25 -8.57 -20.73
N PRO A 31 8.81 -9.69 -21.23
CA PRO A 31 9.55 -9.68 -22.49
C PRO A 31 8.69 -9.32 -23.70
N SER A 32 7.44 -9.78 -23.76
CA SER A 32 6.53 -9.40 -24.86
C SER A 32 6.07 -7.95 -24.73
N ILE A 33 5.73 -7.48 -23.53
CA ILE A 33 5.39 -6.06 -23.27
C ILE A 33 6.57 -5.14 -23.60
N ALA A 34 7.81 -5.57 -23.34
CA ALA A 34 9.00 -4.81 -23.69
C ALA A 34 9.14 -4.65 -25.21
N PHE A 35 8.86 -5.69 -25.99
CA PHE A 35 8.88 -5.61 -27.44
C PHE A 35 7.71 -4.76 -27.99
N GLU A 36 6.51 -4.92 -27.46
CA GLU A 36 5.34 -4.10 -27.83
C GLU A 36 5.61 -2.60 -27.60
N GLY A 37 6.20 -2.24 -26.43
CA GLY A 37 6.48 -0.86 -26.05
C GLY A 37 7.70 -0.24 -26.72
N ALA A 38 8.71 -1.04 -27.09
CA ALA A 38 10.02 -0.55 -27.54
C ALA A 38 10.52 -1.17 -28.85
N GLY A 39 9.78 -2.12 -29.46
CA GLY A 39 10.18 -2.78 -30.69
C GLY A 39 11.57 -3.40 -30.59
N THR A 40 12.39 -3.25 -31.63
CA THR A 40 13.78 -3.71 -31.64
C THR A 40 14.71 -2.93 -30.70
N LEU A 41 14.22 -1.82 -30.13
CA LEU A 41 14.92 -1.08 -29.06
C LEU A 41 14.71 -1.69 -27.66
N ALA A 42 13.89 -2.72 -27.50
CA ALA A 42 13.59 -3.35 -26.22
C ALA A 42 14.84 -3.69 -25.39
N PRO A 43 15.96 -4.23 -25.92
CA PRO A 43 17.16 -4.46 -25.12
C PRO A 43 17.80 -3.19 -24.56
N ILE A 44 17.81 -2.09 -25.34
CA ILE A 44 18.40 -0.81 -24.91
C ILE A 44 17.47 -0.14 -23.89
N ALA A 45 16.16 -0.13 -24.13
CA ALA A 45 15.18 0.42 -23.20
C ALA A 45 15.15 -0.38 -21.87
N THR A 46 15.30 -1.71 -21.92
CA THR A 46 15.44 -2.56 -20.73
C THR A 46 16.75 -2.26 -19.97
N LEU A 47 17.83 -1.95 -20.66
CA LEU A 47 19.07 -1.52 -19.99
C LEU A 47 18.85 -0.20 -19.21
N VAL A 48 18.15 0.77 -19.81
CA VAL A 48 17.78 2.01 -19.12
C VAL A 48 16.91 1.70 -17.89
N LEU A 49 15.91 0.85 -18.04
CA LEU A 49 15.06 0.38 -16.93
C LEU A 49 15.87 -0.24 -15.79
N VAL A 50 16.81 -1.13 -16.11
CA VAL A 50 17.70 -1.77 -15.12
C VAL A 50 18.58 -0.74 -14.40
N LEU A 51 19.11 0.25 -15.13
CA LEU A 51 19.88 1.32 -14.51
C LEU A 51 19.01 2.17 -13.56
N VAL A 52 17.78 2.52 -13.96
CA VAL A 52 16.83 3.23 -13.10
C VAL A 52 16.45 2.38 -11.88
N THR A 53 16.31 1.06 -12.04
CA THR A 53 16.02 0.14 -10.94
C THR A 53 17.16 0.08 -9.93
N LEU A 54 18.39 -0.15 -10.38
CA LEU A 54 19.56 -0.34 -9.50
C LEU A 54 20.08 0.96 -8.91
N LEU A 55 20.06 2.06 -9.68
CA LEU A 55 20.59 3.35 -9.25
C LEU A 55 19.52 4.31 -8.71
N GLY A 56 18.23 4.02 -8.96
CA GLY A 56 17.11 4.83 -8.53
C GLY A 56 16.23 4.12 -7.49
N ALA A 57 15.47 3.09 -7.89
CA ALA A 57 14.52 2.41 -7.01
C ALA A 57 15.20 1.78 -5.78
N TYR A 58 16.27 1.00 -5.98
CA TYR A 58 16.97 0.34 -4.88
C TYR A 58 17.50 1.31 -3.81
N PRO A 59 18.23 2.40 -4.12
CA PRO A 59 18.67 3.35 -3.09
C PRO A 59 17.52 3.98 -2.31
N VAL A 60 16.41 4.32 -2.98
CA VAL A 60 15.23 4.91 -2.34
C VAL A 60 14.59 3.90 -1.38
N TYR A 61 14.30 2.68 -1.83
CA TYR A 61 13.67 1.67 -0.96
C TYR A 61 14.62 1.14 0.13
N SER A 62 15.93 1.16 -0.12
CA SER A 62 16.96 0.91 0.90
C SER A 62 16.94 1.98 2.00
N TYR A 63 16.62 3.24 1.65
CA TYR A 63 16.42 4.32 2.61
C TYR A 63 15.12 4.16 3.35
N VAL A 64 14.00 3.95 2.64
CA VAL A 64 12.67 3.71 3.23
C VAL A 64 12.70 2.55 4.22
N ALA A 65 13.38 1.44 3.91
CA ALA A 65 13.54 0.30 4.83
C ALA A 65 14.25 0.67 6.13
N GLY A 66 15.16 1.66 6.09
CA GLY A 66 15.83 2.19 7.28
C GLY A 66 14.89 3.00 8.17
N GLU A 67 14.04 3.82 7.57
CA GLU A 67 13.13 4.73 8.27
C GLU A 67 11.82 4.07 8.71
N THR A 68 11.45 2.93 8.09
CA THR A 68 10.20 2.21 8.38
C THR A 68 10.42 0.76 8.77
N PRO A 69 11.17 0.48 9.87
CA PRO A 69 11.46 -0.89 10.30
C PRO A 69 10.22 -1.67 10.75
N ASP A 70 9.09 -0.99 10.93
CA ASP A 70 7.79 -1.57 11.29
C ASP A 70 7.06 -2.20 10.09
N GLY A 71 7.59 -2.08 8.88
CA GLY A 71 6.95 -2.58 7.66
C GLY A 71 5.72 -1.77 7.23
N ILE A 72 5.73 -0.44 7.46
CA ILE A 72 4.68 0.46 6.97
C ILE A 72 4.98 1.04 5.59
N GLY A 73 6.22 0.85 5.09
CA GLY A 73 6.62 1.26 3.74
C GLY A 73 6.56 2.77 3.50
N SER A 74 6.48 3.13 2.21
CA SER A 74 6.47 4.52 1.76
C SER A 74 5.24 5.30 2.25
N ILE A 75 4.08 4.65 2.34
CA ILE A 75 2.82 5.25 2.82
C ILE A 75 2.95 5.71 4.27
N GLY A 76 3.51 4.87 5.13
CA GLY A 76 3.72 5.22 6.55
C GLY A 76 4.76 6.31 6.75
N MET A 77 5.74 6.42 5.85
CA MET A 77 6.69 7.52 5.88
C MET A 77 6.00 8.86 5.61
N ILE A 78 5.11 8.92 4.60
CA ILE A 78 4.33 10.12 4.30
C ILE A 78 3.39 10.47 5.46
N GLU A 79 2.75 9.49 6.09
CA GLU A 79 1.90 9.70 7.27
C GLU A 79 2.65 10.43 8.39
N ARG A 80 3.92 10.05 8.64
CA ARG A 80 4.75 10.68 9.68
C ARG A 80 5.23 12.08 9.30
N LEU A 81 5.47 12.33 8.01
CA LEU A 81 5.96 13.62 7.51
C LEU A 81 4.88 14.69 7.43
N VAL A 82 3.65 14.31 7.12
CA VAL A 82 2.53 15.23 6.89
C VAL A 82 1.43 14.93 7.89
N GLY A 83 1.38 15.69 8.98
CA GLY A 83 0.33 15.57 10.00
C GLY A 83 -1.02 16.13 9.56
N GLY A 84 -2.06 15.85 10.35
CA GLY A 84 -3.39 16.40 10.16
C GLY A 84 -4.16 15.78 8.97
N TRP A 85 -5.19 16.48 8.55
CA TRP A 85 -6.10 16.03 7.49
C TRP A 85 -5.44 15.89 6.12
N SER A 86 -4.51 16.80 5.78
CA SER A 86 -3.78 16.76 4.51
C SER A 86 -2.94 15.47 4.39
N GLY A 87 -2.25 15.08 5.46
CA GLY A 87 -1.51 13.82 5.50
C GLY A 87 -2.43 12.61 5.35
N LYS A 88 -3.56 12.59 6.05
CA LYS A 88 -4.51 11.46 5.97
C LYS A 88 -5.19 11.33 4.62
N ILE A 89 -5.56 12.44 3.99
CA ILE A 89 -6.08 12.41 2.62
C ILE A 89 -5.00 11.89 1.66
N GLY A 90 -3.75 12.36 1.79
CA GLY A 90 -2.62 11.85 1.02
C GLY A 90 -2.42 10.33 1.20
N VAL A 91 -2.48 9.86 2.44
CA VAL A 91 -2.40 8.41 2.75
C VAL A 91 -3.57 7.64 2.13
N LEU A 92 -4.81 8.15 2.19
CA LEU A 92 -5.96 7.49 1.56
C LEU A 92 -5.83 7.40 0.04
N VAL A 93 -5.32 8.45 -0.60
CA VAL A 93 -5.04 8.44 -2.05
C VAL A 93 -3.98 7.39 -2.37
N LEU A 94 -2.89 7.32 -1.59
CA LEU A 94 -1.84 6.31 -1.79
C LEU A 94 -2.33 4.88 -1.50
N ILE A 95 -3.21 4.69 -0.52
CA ILE A 95 -3.88 3.40 -0.27
C ILE A 95 -4.74 3.02 -1.48
N GLY A 96 -5.41 3.97 -2.12
CA GLY A 96 -6.16 3.73 -3.35
C GLY A 96 -5.26 3.26 -4.51
N PHE A 97 -4.10 3.89 -4.70
CA PHE A 97 -3.10 3.42 -5.68
C PHE A 97 -2.53 2.05 -5.32
N ALA A 98 -2.20 1.81 -4.04
CA ALA A 98 -1.72 0.51 -3.58
C ALA A 98 -2.79 -0.58 -3.72
N ALA A 99 -4.06 -0.26 -3.44
CA ALA A 99 -5.16 -1.20 -3.66
C ALA A 99 -5.32 -1.53 -5.16
N THR A 100 -5.17 -0.53 -6.05
CA THR A 100 -5.15 -0.75 -7.50
C THR A 100 -4.00 -1.67 -7.88
N ASP A 101 -2.78 -1.37 -7.44
CA ASP A 101 -1.59 -2.18 -7.68
C ASP A 101 -1.81 -3.64 -7.27
N PHE A 102 -2.17 -3.90 -6.01
CA PHE A 102 -2.37 -5.27 -5.51
C PHE A 102 -3.59 -6.00 -6.11
N VAL A 103 -4.66 -5.30 -6.47
CA VAL A 103 -5.82 -5.91 -7.15
C VAL A 103 -5.44 -6.30 -8.57
N ILE A 104 -4.82 -5.37 -9.31
CA ILE A 104 -4.41 -5.63 -10.69
C ILE A 104 -3.32 -6.70 -10.75
N THR A 105 -2.35 -6.71 -9.83
CA THR A 105 -1.36 -7.81 -9.74
C THR A 105 -2.02 -9.18 -9.72
N LYS A 106 -3.08 -9.35 -8.92
CA LYS A 106 -3.81 -10.64 -8.85
C LYS A 106 -4.55 -10.96 -10.12
N THR A 107 -5.24 -10.00 -10.69
CA THR A 107 -6.09 -10.21 -11.88
C THR A 107 -5.26 -10.39 -13.14
N LEU A 108 -4.18 -9.61 -13.30
CA LEU A 108 -3.21 -9.72 -14.38
C LEU A 108 -2.48 -11.06 -14.32
N SER A 109 -1.95 -11.43 -13.16
CA SER A 109 -1.25 -12.72 -13.00
C SER A 109 -2.18 -13.90 -13.26
N ALA A 110 -3.46 -13.82 -12.86
CA ALA A 110 -4.43 -14.86 -13.18
C ALA A 110 -4.78 -14.91 -14.67
N ALA A 111 -4.84 -13.76 -15.34
CA ALA A 111 -5.09 -13.66 -16.77
C ALA A 111 -3.92 -14.23 -17.59
N ASP A 112 -2.69 -13.92 -17.21
CA ASP A 112 -1.47 -14.44 -17.84
C ASP A 112 -1.32 -15.96 -17.60
N ALA A 113 -1.56 -16.43 -16.38
CA ALA A 113 -1.61 -17.86 -16.08
C ALA A 113 -2.66 -18.60 -16.95
N ALA A 114 -3.83 -17.97 -17.18
CA ALA A 114 -4.85 -18.50 -18.07
C ALA A 114 -4.39 -18.53 -19.54
N ALA A 115 -3.66 -17.51 -20.00
CA ALA A 115 -3.10 -17.45 -21.35
C ALA A 115 -2.08 -18.59 -21.56
N HIS A 116 -1.18 -18.85 -20.60
CA HIS A 116 -0.26 -19.97 -20.63
C HIS A 116 -0.98 -21.32 -20.68
N LEU A 117 -2.05 -21.51 -19.90
CA LEU A 117 -2.82 -22.76 -19.91
C LEU A 117 -3.50 -23.01 -21.25
N ILE A 118 -4.16 -22.01 -21.83
CA ILE A 118 -4.96 -22.13 -23.06
C ILE A 118 -4.05 -22.38 -24.27
N ASN A 119 -2.92 -21.70 -24.32
CA ASN A 119 -1.98 -21.79 -25.46
C ASN A 119 -1.01 -23.00 -25.35
N ASN A 120 -1.11 -23.82 -24.30
CA ASN A 120 -0.28 -25.00 -24.15
C ASN A 120 -0.75 -26.13 -25.07
N SER A 121 0.16 -26.64 -25.90
CA SER A 121 -0.15 -27.62 -26.95
C SER A 121 -0.66 -28.97 -26.43
N LEU A 122 -0.25 -29.40 -25.24
CA LEU A 122 -0.69 -30.65 -24.62
C LEU A 122 -2.09 -30.55 -24.01
N PHE A 123 -2.48 -29.37 -23.53
CA PHE A 123 -3.80 -29.17 -22.94
C PHE A 123 -4.86 -28.78 -23.97
N ALA A 124 -4.49 -28.08 -25.05
CA ALA A 124 -5.42 -27.57 -26.05
C ALA A 124 -6.22 -28.68 -26.78
N GLY A 125 -5.66 -29.88 -26.93
CA GLY A 125 -6.28 -30.98 -27.68
C GLY A 125 -7.37 -31.77 -26.95
N GLY A 126 -7.49 -31.63 -25.63
CA GLY A 126 -8.44 -32.43 -24.80
C GLY A 126 -9.19 -31.64 -23.74
N ALA A 127 -8.98 -30.32 -23.66
CA ALA A 127 -9.57 -29.49 -22.62
C ALA A 127 -11.07 -29.23 -22.84
N PRO A 128 -11.89 -29.25 -21.78
CA PRO A 128 -13.29 -28.89 -21.88
C PRO A 128 -13.48 -27.43 -22.34
N PRO A 129 -14.61 -27.06 -22.99
CA PRO A 129 -14.79 -25.73 -23.59
C PRO A 129 -14.58 -24.54 -22.64
N TRP A 130 -14.89 -24.70 -21.35
CA TRP A 130 -14.70 -23.63 -20.36
C TRP A 130 -13.22 -23.33 -20.10
N MET A 131 -12.33 -24.33 -20.24
CA MET A 131 -10.88 -24.13 -20.09
C MET A 131 -10.25 -23.44 -21.31
N GLN A 132 -10.98 -23.25 -22.40
CA GLN A 132 -10.54 -22.48 -23.55
C GLN A 132 -10.95 -21.01 -23.44
N ASN A 133 -11.69 -20.63 -22.41
CA ASN A 133 -12.10 -19.26 -22.14
C ASN A 133 -11.21 -18.64 -21.07
N GLN A 134 -10.37 -17.66 -21.47
CA GLN A 134 -9.39 -17.00 -20.60
C GLN A 134 -10.04 -16.37 -19.36
N ILE A 135 -11.22 -15.74 -19.51
CA ILE A 135 -11.94 -15.11 -18.40
C ILE A 135 -12.35 -16.16 -17.37
N LEU A 136 -12.92 -17.29 -17.81
CA LEU A 136 -13.39 -18.33 -16.90
C LEU A 136 -12.24 -19.02 -16.17
N VAL A 137 -11.11 -19.25 -16.85
CA VAL A 137 -9.91 -19.82 -16.24
C VAL A 137 -9.32 -18.85 -15.21
N ALA A 138 -9.14 -17.57 -15.56
CA ALA A 138 -8.63 -16.56 -14.65
C ALA A 138 -9.53 -16.40 -13.41
N MET A 139 -10.87 -16.35 -13.60
CA MET A 139 -11.82 -16.29 -12.48
C MET A 139 -11.74 -17.54 -11.58
N THR A 140 -11.55 -18.72 -12.17
CA THR A 140 -11.40 -19.97 -11.41
C THR A 140 -10.15 -19.95 -10.55
N LEU A 141 -9.01 -19.48 -11.10
CA LEU A 141 -7.77 -19.31 -10.35
C LEU A 141 -7.91 -18.32 -9.20
N LEU A 142 -8.63 -17.21 -9.40
CA LEU A 142 -8.91 -16.22 -8.36
C LEU A 142 -9.84 -16.74 -7.26
N LEU A 143 -10.86 -17.55 -7.62
CA LEU A 143 -11.72 -18.23 -6.65
C LEU A 143 -10.95 -19.25 -5.82
N LEU A 144 -10.08 -20.04 -6.45
CA LEU A 144 -9.20 -20.98 -5.74
C LEU A 144 -8.26 -20.25 -4.78
N LEU A 145 -7.70 -19.11 -5.19
CA LEU A 145 -6.86 -18.25 -4.35
C LEU A 145 -7.66 -17.74 -3.14
N GLY A 146 -8.85 -17.18 -3.36
CA GLY A 146 -9.75 -16.72 -2.28
C GLY A 146 -10.12 -17.84 -1.32
N GLY A 147 -10.49 -19.02 -1.86
CA GLY A 147 -10.82 -20.20 -1.08
C GLY A 147 -9.66 -20.70 -0.22
N MET A 148 -8.43 -20.64 -0.73
CA MET A 148 -7.22 -20.97 0.01
C MET A 148 -7.03 -20.03 1.21
N PHE A 149 -7.19 -18.72 1.01
CA PHE A 149 -7.09 -17.75 2.10
C PHE A 149 -8.19 -17.92 3.15
N LEU A 150 -9.42 -18.29 2.76
CA LEU A 150 -10.51 -18.56 3.71
C LEU A 150 -10.24 -19.76 4.63
N LYS A 151 -9.47 -20.77 4.16
CA LYS A 151 -9.04 -21.91 4.97
C LYS A 151 -7.92 -21.59 5.96
N GLY A 152 -7.24 -20.45 5.80
CA GLY A 152 -6.09 -20.05 6.62
C GLY A 152 -4.79 -20.67 6.08
N TYR A 153 -4.01 -19.85 5.43
CA TYR A 153 -2.77 -20.26 4.77
C TYR A 153 -1.56 -19.92 5.66
N GLN A 154 -0.90 -20.94 6.22
CA GLN A 154 0.22 -20.75 7.16
C GLN A 154 1.61 -21.12 6.61
N GLU A 155 1.72 -21.86 5.48
CA GLU A 155 3.00 -22.37 4.96
C GLU A 155 3.46 -21.72 3.64
N VAL A 156 3.23 -20.42 3.52
CA VAL A 156 3.46 -19.65 2.28
C VAL A 156 4.94 -19.60 1.89
N VAL A 157 5.83 -19.40 2.88
CA VAL A 157 7.25 -19.08 2.64
C VAL A 157 8.01 -20.24 2.00
N GLY A 158 7.76 -21.45 2.48
CA GLY A 158 8.41 -22.65 1.93
C GLY A 158 7.99 -22.95 0.50
N LEU A 159 6.68 -22.84 0.22
CA LEU A 159 6.15 -23.07 -1.12
C LEU A 159 6.64 -21.98 -2.09
N ALA A 160 6.63 -20.70 -1.68
CA ALA A 160 7.18 -19.61 -2.48
C ALA A 160 8.61 -19.88 -2.92
N THR A 161 9.43 -20.37 -1.99
CA THR A 161 10.84 -20.68 -2.29
C THR A 161 10.99 -21.77 -3.35
N ILE A 162 10.19 -22.84 -3.27
CA ILE A 162 10.21 -23.92 -4.25
C ILE A 162 9.77 -23.42 -5.63
N LEU A 163 8.67 -22.65 -5.68
CA LEU A 163 8.13 -22.14 -6.94
C LEU A 163 9.10 -21.15 -7.61
N VAL A 164 9.67 -20.22 -6.84
CA VAL A 164 10.66 -19.27 -7.37
C VAL A 164 11.91 -19.99 -7.86
N ALA A 165 12.43 -20.96 -7.10
CA ALA A 165 13.61 -21.72 -7.50
C ALA A 165 13.37 -22.51 -8.80
N ALA A 166 12.21 -23.18 -8.92
CA ALA A 166 11.86 -23.92 -10.13
C ALA A 166 11.73 -22.99 -11.33
N PHE A 167 10.95 -21.89 -11.20
CA PHE A 167 10.72 -20.94 -12.28
C PHE A 167 12.00 -20.25 -12.75
N LEU A 168 12.83 -19.73 -11.83
CA LEU A 168 14.08 -19.09 -12.19
C LEU A 168 15.08 -20.06 -12.79
N SER A 169 15.11 -21.34 -12.35
CA SER A 169 15.98 -22.35 -12.93
C SER A 169 15.59 -22.67 -14.39
N LEU A 170 14.30 -22.84 -14.66
CA LEU A 170 13.80 -23.06 -16.02
C LEU A 170 14.03 -21.84 -16.91
N SER A 171 13.74 -20.64 -16.39
CA SER A 171 14.01 -19.38 -17.10
C SER A 171 15.50 -19.21 -17.38
N PHE A 172 16.38 -19.61 -16.46
CA PHE A 172 17.83 -19.58 -16.66
C PHE A 172 18.27 -20.49 -17.82
N VAL A 173 17.67 -21.67 -17.95
CA VAL A 173 17.95 -22.58 -19.08
C VAL A 173 17.52 -21.92 -20.40
N ILE A 174 16.34 -21.30 -20.45
CA ILE A 174 15.84 -20.66 -21.67
C ILE A 174 16.72 -19.45 -22.05
N VAL A 175 16.91 -18.53 -21.09
CA VAL A 175 17.69 -17.31 -21.32
C VAL A 175 19.15 -17.64 -21.61
N GLY A 176 19.75 -18.54 -20.83
CA GLY A 176 21.14 -18.97 -21.02
C GLY A 176 21.36 -19.63 -22.37
N SER A 177 20.49 -20.55 -22.79
CA SER A 177 20.56 -21.20 -24.09
C SER A 177 20.37 -20.20 -25.25
N GLY A 178 19.41 -19.28 -25.11
CA GLY A 178 19.18 -18.22 -26.11
C GLY A 178 20.38 -17.28 -26.25
N LEU A 179 20.95 -16.82 -25.14
CA LEU A 179 22.16 -15.98 -25.14
C LEU A 179 23.35 -16.72 -25.71
N TRP A 180 23.52 -18.01 -25.37
CA TRP A 180 24.57 -18.84 -25.95
C TRP A 180 24.42 -18.98 -27.45
N TYR A 181 23.18 -19.18 -27.92
CA TYR A 181 22.89 -19.28 -29.35
C TYR A 181 23.21 -17.96 -30.08
N LEU A 182 22.81 -16.81 -29.53
CA LEU A 182 23.16 -15.49 -30.09
C LEU A 182 24.68 -15.27 -30.13
N PHE A 183 25.40 -15.68 -29.07
CA PHE A 183 26.85 -15.55 -29.00
C PHE A 183 27.58 -16.42 -30.05
N THR A 184 27.08 -17.62 -30.33
CA THR A 184 27.63 -18.51 -31.33
C THR A 184 27.23 -18.18 -32.77
N HIS A 185 26.19 -17.32 -32.94
CA HIS A 185 25.70 -16.88 -34.24
C HIS A 185 25.74 -15.34 -34.36
N PRO A 186 26.91 -14.70 -34.41
CA PRO A 186 27.08 -13.25 -34.36
C PRO A 186 26.39 -12.53 -35.53
N ALA A 187 26.10 -13.22 -36.64
CA ALA A 187 25.34 -12.64 -37.76
C ALA A 187 23.96 -12.14 -37.33
N LEU A 188 23.30 -12.80 -36.37
CA LEU A 188 21.99 -12.39 -35.84
C LEU A 188 22.09 -11.06 -35.10
N LEU A 189 23.11 -10.89 -34.26
CA LEU A 189 23.36 -9.61 -33.57
C LEU A 189 23.79 -8.50 -34.53
N GLN A 190 24.54 -8.85 -35.59
CA GLN A 190 24.87 -7.88 -36.65
C GLN A 190 23.63 -7.41 -37.41
N HIS A 191 22.68 -8.31 -37.67
CA HIS A 191 21.39 -7.97 -38.28
C HIS A 191 20.63 -6.96 -37.39
N TRP A 192 20.48 -7.27 -36.10
CA TRP A 192 19.87 -6.34 -35.14
C TRP A 192 20.60 -4.99 -35.06
N ALA A 193 21.94 -4.99 -35.02
CA ALA A 193 22.71 -3.75 -35.05
C ALA A 193 22.49 -2.95 -36.35
N GLY A 194 22.28 -3.64 -37.47
CA GLY A 194 21.89 -3.03 -38.75
C GLY A 194 20.52 -2.37 -38.73
N GLU A 195 19.51 -3.01 -38.12
CA GLU A 195 18.19 -2.42 -37.91
C GLU A 195 18.27 -1.14 -37.05
N ILE A 196 19.04 -1.19 -35.95
CA ILE A 196 19.28 0.00 -35.12
C ILE A 196 19.98 1.10 -35.90
N ALA A 197 21.00 0.76 -36.71
CA ALA A 197 21.75 1.71 -37.51
C ALA A 197 20.92 2.36 -38.61
N SER A 198 19.97 1.60 -39.23
CA SER A 198 19.08 2.09 -40.27
C SER A 198 17.89 2.88 -39.74
N GLY A 199 17.54 2.77 -38.46
CA GLY A 199 16.36 3.41 -37.87
C GLY A 199 15.08 2.58 -38.01
N SER A 200 15.18 1.28 -38.31
CA SER A 200 14.05 0.34 -38.39
C SER A 200 13.70 -0.20 -36.99
N TYR A 201 12.98 0.59 -36.20
CA TYR A 201 12.76 0.26 -34.77
C TYR A 201 11.51 -0.57 -34.50
N HIS A 202 10.68 -0.88 -35.50
CA HIS A 202 9.39 -1.58 -35.32
C HIS A 202 8.51 -0.96 -34.21
N LEU A 203 8.48 0.39 -34.16
CA LEU A 203 7.63 1.17 -33.26
C LEU A 203 6.45 1.75 -34.04
N GLU A 204 5.24 1.71 -33.44
CA GLU A 204 4.08 2.40 -34.02
C GLU A 204 4.32 3.91 -34.18
N HIS A 205 4.89 4.54 -33.13
CA HIS A 205 5.21 5.96 -33.09
C HIS A 205 6.57 6.17 -32.41
N ALA A 206 7.58 6.51 -33.20
CA ALA A 206 8.88 6.92 -32.66
C ALA A 206 8.81 8.37 -32.17
N PRO A 207 9.16 8.67 -30.90
CA PRO A 207 9.12 10.04 -30.36
C PRO A 207 10.12 10.98 -31.03
N ILE A 208 11.19 10.45 -31.63
CA ILE A 208 12.21 11.20 -32.37
C ILE A 208 12.46 10.46 -33.68
N SER A 209 12.49 11.20 -34.78
CA SER A 209 12.89 10.67 -36.10
C SER A 209 14.42 10.71 -36.25
N GLY A 210 15.00 9.63 -36.72
CA GLY A 210 16.46 9.54 -36.96
C GLY A 210 16.96 8.10 -36.93
N SER A 211 18.25 7.92 -37.18
CA SER A 211 18.91 6.63 -37.21
C SER A 211 20.22 6.66 -36.43
N GLY A 212 20.73 5.48 -36.10
CA GLY A 212 21.99 5.30 -35.40
C GLY A 212 21.88 5.18 -33.88
N LEU A 213 22.97 4.75 -33.24
CA LEU A 213 23.00 4.36 -31.83
C LEU A 213 22.61 5.49 -30.86
N LEU A 214 23.04 6.73 -31.10
CA LEU A 214 22.70 7.85 -30.21
C LEU A 214 21.20 8.17 -30.22
N VAL A 215 20.58 8.10 -31.41
CA VAL A 215 19.13 8.28 -31.54
C VAL A 215 18.39 7.13 -30.88
N ALA A 216 18.85 5.90 -31.08
CA ALA A 216 18.30 4.70 -30.44
C ALA A 216 18.34 4.79 -28.90
N VAL A 217 19.47 5.23 -28.32
CA VAL A 217 19.58 5.46 -26.87
C VAL A 217 18.66 6.60 -26.43
N GLY A 218 18.59 7.70 -27.17
CA GLY A 218 17.70 8.83 -26.88
C GLY A 218 16.22 8.42 -26.87
N ILE A 219 15.79 7.66 -27.89
CA ILE A 219 14.43 7.10 -27.95
C ILE A 219 14.21 6.15 -26.76
N SER A 220 15.15 5.25 -26.48
CA SER A 220 15.04 4.29 -25.37
C SER A 220 14.91 4.99 -24.00
N CYS A 221 15.61 6.12 -23.78
CA CYS A 221 15.45 6.96 -22.59
C CYS A 221 14.06 7.63 -22.50
N LEU A 222 13.37 7.82 -23.62
CA LEU A 222 12.02 8.39 -23.63
C LEU A 222 10.93 7.32 -23.48
N ILE A 223 11.16 6.13 -24.00
CA ILE A 223 10.12 5.07 -24.04
C ILE A 223 10.25 4.04 -22.89
N PHE A 224 11.38 4.03 -22.11
CA PHE A 224 11.54 3.07 -21.02
C PHE A 224 10.39 3.08 -19.98
N PRO A 225 9.64 4.19 -19.76
CA PRO A 225 8.48 4.17 -18.89
C PRO A 225 7.42 3.13 -19.26
N LYS A 226 7.31 2.76 -20.54
CA LYS A 226 6.41 1.70 -21.01
C LYS A 226 6.77 0.31 -20.45
N LEU A 227 8.03 0.14 -20.03
CA LEU A 227 8.59 -1.08 -19.47
C LEU A 227 8.57 -1.10 -17.93
N ALA A 228 7.94 -0.11 -17.30
CA ALA A 228 8.00 0.12 -15.84
C ALA A 228 7.48 -1.05 -14.97
N LEU A 229 6.68 -1.95 -15.55
CA LEU A 229 6.23 -3.20 -14.91
C LEU A 229 7.42 -4.04 -14.36
N GLY A 230 8.57 -3.99 -14.99
CA GLY A 230 9.80 -4.66 -14.54
C GLY A 230 10.42 -4.09 -13.25
N MET A 231 9.84 -3.05 -12.65
CA MET A 231 10.30 -2.45 -11.39
C MET A 231 9.42 -2.80 -10.17
N SER A 232 8.44 -3.69 -10.30
CA SER A 232 7.55 -4.09 -9.19
C SER A 232 8.30 -4.78 -8.04
N GLY A 233 7.63 -4.96 -6.91
CA GLY A 233 8.11 -5.79 -5.80
C GLY A 233 8.96 -5.07 -4.74
N PHE A 234 9.45 -3.85 -4.95
CA PHE A 234 10.22 -3.12 -3.94
C PHE A 234 9.38 -2.73 -2.72
N GLU A 235 8.17 -2.21 -2.93
CA GLU A 235 7.24 -1.85 -1.85
C GLU A 235 6.87 -3.08 -1.03
N THR A 236 6.52 -4.20 -1.69
CA THR A 236 6.22 -5.47 -1.03
C THR A 236 7.40 -5.95 -0.17
N GLY A 237 8.63 -5.81 -0.66
CA GLY A 237 9.85 -6.16 0.08
C GLY A 237 10.02 -5.35 1.37
N VAL A 238 9.70 -4.06 1.37
CA VAL A 238 9.74 -3.21 2.57
C VAL A 238 8.56 -3.50 3.51
N LEU A 239 7.37 -3.75 2.98
CA LEU A 239 6.20 -4.11 3.80
C LEU A 239 6.41 -5.41 4.58
N LEU A 240 7.22 -6.35 4.07
CA LEU A 240 7.53 -7.62 4.72
C LEU A 240 8.75 -7.59 5.65
N ILE A 241 9.38 -6.44 5.88
CA ILE A 241 10.57 -6.29 6.76
C ILE A 241 10.35 -6.89 8.16
N HIS A 242 9.12 -6.84 8.67
CA HIS A 242 8.77 -7.38 9.99
C HIS A 242 8.91 -8.91 10.08
N LEU A 243 8.89 -9.63 8.94
CA LEU A 243 9.10 -11.08 8.87
C LEU A 243 10.58 -11.46 8.74
N VAL A 244 11.45 -10.49 8.41
CA VAL A 244 12.88 -10.73 8.21
C VAL A 244 13.57 -10.90 9.56
N ARG A 245 14.33 -11.99 9.71
CA ARG A 245 15.17 -12.25 10.89
C ARG A 245 16.33 -11.26 10.96
N GLY A 246 16.66 -10.78 12.15
CA GLY A 246 17.86 -9.99 12.42
C GLY A 246 19.12 -10.87 12.34
N THR A 247 19.70 -11.19 13.47
CA THR A 247 20.79 -12.20 13.59
C THR A 247 20.23 -13.51 14.15
N GLU A 248 21.01 -14.60 14.08
CA GLU A 248 20.60 -15.86 14.72
C GLU A 248 20.52 -15.73 16.25
N ALA A 249 21.43 -14.96 16.84
CA ALA A 249 21.47 -14.71 18.28
C ALA A 249 20.39 -13.72 18.74
N GLU A 250 20.06 -12.71 17.91
CA GLU A 250 19.08 -11.66 18.19
C GLU A 250 18.11 -11.50 17.02
N PRO A 251 17.08 -12.35 16.90
CA PRO A 251 16.12 -12.29 15.78
C PRO A 251 15.37 -10.97 15.67
N HIS A 252 15.17 -10.26 16.79
CA HIS A 252 14.45 -8.99 16.87
C HIS A 252 15.34 -7.76 16.69
N ASN A 253 16.66 -7.92 16.46
CA ASN A 253 17.57 -6.80 16.26
C ASN A 253 17.17 -5.98 15.03
N THR A 254 16.66 -4.77 15.25
CA THR A 254 16.11 -3.89 14.21
C THR A 254 17.18 -3.51 13.17
N GLN A 255 18.40 -3.19 13.58
CA GLN A 255 19.48 -2.81 12.66
C GLN A 255 19.88 -3.95 11.74
N ALA A 256 19.98 -5.16 12.30
CA ALA A 256 20.27 -6.36 11.50
C ALA A 256 19.11 -6.70 10.54
N ARG A 257 17.85 -6.51 10.96
CA ARG A 257 16.68 -6.66 10.06
C ARG A 257 16.72 -5.69 8.90
N ILE A 258 17.01 -4.41 9.14
CA ILE A 258 17.18 -3.39 8.11
C ILE A 258 18.29 -3.78 7.14
N ALA A 259 19.46 -4.18 7.64
CA ALA A 259 20.58 -4.62 6.81
C ALA A 259 20.22 -5.84 5.94
N ASN A 260 19.53 -6.84 6.52
CA ASN A 260 19.07 -8.02 5.80
C ASN A 260 17.99 -7.69 4.75
N THR A 261 17.10 -6.74 5.03
CA THR A 261 16.11 -6.28 4.05
C THR A 261 16.77 -5.53 2.89
N ARG A 262 17.74 -4.66 3.15
CA ARG A 262 18.54 -4.02 2.09
C ARG A 262 19.26 -5.04 1.21
N LYS A 263 19.82 -6.09 1.81
CA LYS A 263 20.44 -7.20 1.09
C LYS A 263 19.42 -7.97 0.23
N LEU A 264 18.24 -8.25 0.78
CA LEU A 264 17.11 -8.87 0.07
C LEU A 264 16.76 -8.05 -1.19
N LEU A 265 16.52 -6.76 -1.04
CA LEU A 265 16.14 -5.87 -2.15
C LEU A 265 17.23 -5.82 -3.23
N LEU A 266 18.51 -5.72 -2.84
CA LEU A 266 19.62 -5.69 -3.79
C LEU A 266 19.74 -6.99 -4.58
N VAL A 267 19.71 -8.13 -3.88
CA VAL A 267 19.89 -9.44 -4.53
C VAL A 267 18.73 -9.72 -5.47
N ALA A 268 17.50 -9.44 -5.06
CA ALA A 268 16.32 -9.57 -5.93
C ALA A 268 16.44 -8.69 -7.18
N ALA A 269 16.84 -7.43 -7.01
CA ALA A 269 17.02 -6.50 -8.13
C ALA A 269 18.12 -6.94 -9.10
N VAL A 270 19.25 -7.46 -8.60
CA VAL A 270 20.34 -7.95 -9.44
C VAL A 270 19.92 -9.21 -10.22
N ILE A 271 19.26 -10.16 -9.56
CA ILE A 271 18.74 -11.36 -10.23
C ILE A 271 17.76 -10.96 -11.33
N MET A 272 16.79 -10.10 -11.01
CA MET A 272 15.80 -9.67 -11.99
C MET A 272 16.42 -8.88 -13.14
N SER A 273 17.41 -8.03 -12.87
CA SER A 273 18.15 -7.29 -13.91
C SER A 273 18.82 -8.21 -14.91
N PHE A 274 19.42 -9.29 -14.44
CA PHE A 274 20.01 -10.32 -15.32
C PHE A 274 18.96 -10.96 -16.22
N PHE A 275 17.83 -11.38 -15.65
CA PHE A 275 16.76 -12.00 -16.42
C PHE A 275 16.07 -11.04 -17.38
N LEU A 276 15.83 -9.80 -16.98
CA LEU A 276 15.21 -8.79 -17.84
C LEU A 276 16.08 -8.47 -19.05
N LEU A 277 17.39 -8.22 -18.83
CA LEU A 277 18.31 -7.96 -19.93
C LEU A 277 18.48 -9.17 -20.83
N GLY A 278 18.68 -10.34 -20.24
CA GLY A 278 18.84 -11.58 -21.01
C GLY A 278 17.60 -11.93 -21.82
N SER A 279 16.42 -11.86 -21.21
CA SER A 279 15.17 -12.15 -21.93
C SER A 279 14.90 -11.12 -23.02
N SER A 280 15.12 -9.83 -22.75
CA SER A 280 14.94 -8.78 -23.75
C SER A 280 15.90 -8.91 -24.93
N LEU A 281 17.13 -9.37 -24.72
CA LEU A 281 18.07 -9.66 -25.79
C LEU A 281 17.60 -10.81 -26.68
N ILE A 282 17.09 -11.90 -26.10
CA ILE A 282 16.65 -13.07 -26.87
C ILE A 282 15.29 -12.89 -27.55
N THR A 283 14.42 -12.01 -27.02
CA THR A 283 13.07 -11.78 -27.56
C THR A 283 12.97 -10.49 -28.38
N GLY A 284 13.71 -9.45 -27.98
CA GLY A 284 13.58 -8.10 -28.52
C GLY A 284 14.43 -7.78 -29.76
N THR A 285 15.31 -8.68 -30.16
CA THR A 285 16.23 -8.45 -31.30
C THR A 285 15.64 -8.81 -32.67
N ASN A 286 14.36 -9.16 -32.75
CA ASN A 286 13.69 -9.61 -33.97
C ASN A 286 14.45 -10.77 -34.68
N THR A 287 15.15 -11.60 -33.91
CA THR A 287 15.97 -12.69 -34.41
C THR A 287 15.45 -14.06 -33.98
N LEU A 288 15.40 -14.34 -32.68
CA LEU A 288 14.94 -15.64 -32.17
C LEU A 288 13.42 -15.77 -32.15
N ILE A 289 12.71 -14.65 -32.05
CA ILE A 289 11.27 -14.56 -32.24
C ILE A 289 11.04 -13.52 -33.34
N PRO A 290 10.34 -13.85 -34.43
CA PRO A 290 9.97 -12.89 -35.46
C PRO A 290 9.06 -11.80 -34.89
N ALA A 291 9.23 -10.55 -35.34
CA ALA A 291 8.43 -9.41 -34.87
C ALA A 291 6.92 -9.64 -35.02
N GLU A 292 6.51 -10.34 -36.10
CA GLU A 292 5.12 -10.68 -36.39
C GLU A 292 4.46 -11.54 -35.28
N GLU A 293 5.25 -12.39 -34.61
CA GLU A 293 4.77 -13.25 -33.52
C GLU A 293 4.64 -12.51 -32.19
N LEU A 294 5.14 -11.28 -32.10
CA LEU A 294 5.08 -10.40 -30.91
C LEU A 294 4.16 -9.20 -31.14
N GLN A 295 3.48 -9.10 -32.29
CA GLN A 295 2.56 -8.01 -32.63
C GLN A 295 1.09 -8.40 -32.43
N LEU A 296 0.26 -7.43 -32.01
CA LEU A 296 -1.18 -7.62 -31.81
C LEU A 296 -1.97 -7.58 -33.12
N GLU A 297 -1.52 -6.79 -34.08
CA GLU A 297 -2.21 -6.56 -35.38
C GLU A 297 -1.28 -6.85 -36.56
N PRO A 298 -1.78 -7.31 -37.72
CA PRO A 298 -3.21 -7.57 -38.02
C PRO A 298 -3.75 -8.91 -37.50
N VAL A 299 -2.88 -9.78 -36.99
CA VAL A 299 -3.24 -11.06 -36.36
C VAL A 299 -2.42 -11.20 -35.09
N LYS A 300 -3.07 -11.56 -33.99
CA LYS A 300 -2.37 -11.77 -32.71
C LYS A 300 -1.30 -12.87 -32.85
N GLY A 301 -0.04 -12.49 -32.64
CA GLY A 301 1.11 -13.40 -32.70
C GLY A 301 1.08 -14.43 -31.55
N LYS A 302 1.70 -15.57 -31.77
CA LYS A 302 1.70 -16.69 -30.80
C LYS A 302 2.61 -16.44 -29.59
N ALA A 303 3.59 -15.53 -29.70
CA ALA A 303 4.52 -15.20 -28.64
C ALA A 303 4.04 -14.09 -27.70
N ILE A 304 2.90 -13.43 -28.00
CA ILE A 304 2.32 -12.38 -27.16
C ILE A 304 1.97 -12.97 -25.80
N ASP A 305 2.30 -12.22 -24.75
CA ASP A 305 2.15 -12.56 -23.33
C ASP A 305 2.96 -13.80 -22.89
N ARG A 306 3.61 -14.54 -23.81
CA ARG A 306 4.32 -15.80 -23.53
C ARG A 306 5.65 -15.97 -24.30
N ALA A 307 6.39 -14.88 -24.52
CA ALA A 307 7.60 -14.89 -25.34
C ALA A 307 8.65 -15.95 -24.95
N LEU A 308 8.93 -16.13 -23.65
CA LEU A 308 9.84 -17.17 -23.18
C LEU A 308 9.26 -18.59 -23.35
N ALA A 309 7.94 -18.76 -23.15
CA ALA A 309 7.28 -20.04 -23.39
C ALA A 309 7.29 -20.42 -24.89
N TYR A 310 7.15 -19.46 -25.79
CA TYR A 310 7.30 -19.67 -27.24
C TYR A 310 8.64 -20.29 -27.59
N ILE A 311 9.74 -19.78 -27.03
CA ILE A 311 11.08 -20.36 -27.18
C ILE A 311 11.15 -21.74 -26.51
N ALA A 312 10.60 -21.90 -25.30
CA ALA A 312 10.63 -23.17 -24.56
C ALA A 312 9.89 -24.32 -25.27
N HIS A 313 8.79 -24.00 -25.98
CA HIS A 313 8.06 -24.96 -26.81
C HIS A 313 8.76 -25.33 -28.12
N GLY A 314 9.90 -24.69 -28.44
CA GLY A 314 10.63 -24.92 -29.69
C GLY A 314 9.92 -24.33 -30.91
N GLU A 315 9.08 -23.31 -30.73
CA GLU A 315 8.35 -22.63 -31.81
C GLU A 315 9.22 -21.59 -32.55
N SER A 316 10.42 -21.29 -32.01
CA SER A 316 11.42 -20.44 -32.67
C SER A 316 11.84 -21.03 -34.02
N PRO A 317 12.06 -20.18 -35.06
CA PRO A 317 12.57 -20.67 -36.37
C PRO A 317 13.99 -21.27 -36.29
N TYR A 318 14.66 -21.12 -35.16
CA TYR A 318 16.02 -21.61 -34.96
C TYR A 318 16.10 -22.74 -33.93
N PRO A 319 16.97 -23.75 -34.14
CA PRO A 319 17.19 -24.84 -33.19
C PRO A 319 18.08 -24.40 -32.02
N ILE A 320 17.51 -23.58 -31.09
CA ILE A 320 18.27 -22.94 -30.01
C ILE A 320 18.85 -23.97 -29.05
N CYS A 321 18.06 -24.96 -28.62
CA CYS A 321 18.47 -25.99 -27.70
C CYS A 321 17.71 -27.29 -27.99
N PRO A 322 18.39 -28.45 -27.98
CA PRO A 322 17.73 -29.75 -28.19
C PRO A 322 16.68 -30.13 -27.13
N LEU A 323 16.74 -29.50 -25.96
CA LEU A 323 15.77 -29.72 -24.89
C LEU A 323 14.42 -29.02 -25.16
N PHE A 324 14.40 -28.00 -26.02
CA PHE A 324 13.19 -27.21 -26.26
C PHE A 324 12.21 -27.98 -27.16
N GLY A 325 10.98 -27.99 -26.74
CA GLY A 325 9.90 -28.70 -27.39
C GLY A 325 8.66 -28.79 -26.51
N PRO A 326 7.58 -29.46 -26.96
CA PRO A 326 6.31 -29.49 -26.28
C PRO A 326 6.37 -29.92 -24.80
N LEU A 327 7.25 -30.89 -24.47
CA LEU A 327 7.40 -31.39 -23.10
C LEU A 327 8.07 -30.33 -22.19
N PHE A 328 9.22 -29.79 -22.60
CA PHE A 328 9.92 -28.76 -21.83
C PHE A 328 9.07 -27.48 -21.71
N GLY A 329 8.44 -27.05 -22.80
CA GLY A 329 7.53 -25.92 -22.81
C GLY A 329 6.37 -26.11 -21.85
N THR A 330 5.78 -27.31 -21.78
CA THR A 330 4.70 -27.61 -20.81
C THR A 330 5.17 -27.55 -19.37
N VAL A 331 6.36 -28.06 -19.07
CA VAL A 331 6.95 -27.94 -17.71
C VAL A 331 7.20 -26.47 -17.35
N TYR A 332 7.66 -25.66 -18.31
CA TYR A 332 7.83 -24.23 -18.13
C TYR A 332 6.48 -23.53 -17.90
N ASP A 333 5.45 -23.81 -18.70
CA ASP A 333 4.11 -23.25 -18.54
C ASP A 333 3.51 -23.59 -17.18
N ILE A 334 3.62 -24.85 -16.72
CA ILE A 334 3.15 -25.24 -15.37
C ILE A 334 3.87 -24.43 -14.30
N SER A 335 5.19 -24.27 -14.41
CA SER A 335 5.97 -23.47 -13.47
C SER A 335 5.55 -21.99 -13.50
N THR A 336 5.31 -21.45 -14.69
CA THR A 336 4.84 -20.06 -14.90
C THR A 336 3.44 -19.86 -14.32
N ILE A 337 2.50 -20.77 -14.60
CA ILE A 337 1.13 -20.72 -14.03
C ILE A 337 1.18 -20.74 -12.49
N LEU A 338 2.01 -21.60 -11.92
CA LEU A 338 2.10 -21.72 -10.47
C LEU A 338 2.70 -20.47 -9.82
N ILE A 339 3.78 -19.89 -10.39
CA ILE A 339 4.38 -18.69 -9.82
C ILE A 339 3.46 -17.46 -9.99
N LEU A 340 2.79 -17.31 -11.13
CA LEU A 340 1.81 -16.26 -11.37
C LEU A 340 0.61 -16.37 -10.41
N TRP A 341 0.04 -17.56 -10.26
CA TRP A 341 -1.04 -17.78 -9.30
C TRP A 341 -0.60 -17.44 -7.89
N PHE A 342 0.64 -17.80 -7.53
CA PHE A 342 1.19 -17.55 -6.20
C PHE A 342 1.59 -16.08 -5.98
N ALA A 343 1.92 -15.33 -7.04
CA ALA A 343 2.07 -13.87 -7.00
C ALA A 343 0.77 -13.19 -6.52
N GLY A 344 -0.38 -13.69 -6.96
CA GLY A 344 -1.68 -13.28 -6.43
C GLY A 344 -1.83 -13.52 -4.91
N ALA A 345 -1.14 -14.51 -4.33
CA ALA A 345 -1.16 -14.76 -2.90
C ALA A 345 -0.37 -13.68 -2.12
N SER A 346 0.80 -13.25 -2.61
CA SER A 346 1.59 -12.19 -1.99
C SER A 346 0.83 -10.86 -2.00
N ALA A 347 0.19 -10.52 -3.12
CA ALA A 347 -0.64 -9.33 -3.28
C ALA A 347 -1.88 -9.35 -2.35
N MET A 348 -2.53 -10.52 -2.18
CA MET A 348 -3.64 -10.67 -1.23
C MET A 348 -3.18 -10.46 0.21
N ALA A 349 -2.03 -11.03 0.59
CA ALA A 349 -1.45 -10.85 1.91
C ALA A 349 -1.08 -9.39 2.18
N GLY A 350 -0.54 -8.68 1.18
CA GLY A 350 -0.26 -7.24 1.25
C GLY A 350 -1.50 -6.41 1.58
N LEU A 351 -2.61 -6.61 0.85
CA LEU A 351 -3.88 -5.92 1.12
C LEU A 351 -4.46 -6.25 2.51
N LEU A 352 -4.43 -7.53 2.90
CA LEU A 352 -4.92 -7.98 4.20
C LEU A 352 -4.10 -7.44 5.38
N ASN A 353 -2.84 -7.07 5.15
CA ASN A 353 -2.02 -6.39 6.15
C ASN A 353 -2.26 -4.88 6.14
N MET A 354 -2.32 -4.25 4.96
CA MET A 354 -2.39 -2.80 4.82
C MET A 354 -3.75 -2.23 5.23
N VAL A 355 -4.87 -2.78 4.74
CA VAL A 355 -6.21 -2.21 4.94
C VAL A 355 -6.63 -2.18 6.41
N PRO A 356 -6.51 -3.28 7.21
CA PRO A 356 -6.84 -3.25 8.63
C PRO A 356 -5.96 -2.33 9.47
N ARG A 357 -4.75 -2.05 9.00
CA ARG A 357 -3.78 -1.24 9.74
C ARG A 357 -4.08 0.26 9.71
N TYR A 358 -4.51 0.77 8.54
CA TYR A 358 -4.74 2.20 8.35
C TYR A 358 -6.19 2.61 8.55
N LEU A 359 -7.12 2.00 7.82
CA LEU A 359 -8.49 2.50 7.73
C LEU A 359 -9.26 2.42 9.07
N PRO A 360 -9.21 1.31 9.85
CA PRO A 360 -9.89 1.26 11.15
C PRO A 360 -9.31 2.23 12.18
N ARG A 361 -7.99 2.47 12.15
CA ARG A 361 -7.32 3.42 13.04
C ARG A 361 -7.82 4.84 12.85
N TYR A 362 -8.13 5.23 11.59
CA TYR A 362 -8.68 6.54 11.29
C TYR A 362 -10.20 6.64 11.46
N GLY A 363 -10.86 5.56 11.88
CA GLY A 363 -12.33 5.47 11.89
C GLY A 363 -12.93 5.42 10.49
N MET A 364 -12.12 5.13 9.49
CA MET A 364 -12.44 5.18 8.06
C MET A 364 -12.74 3.80 7.47
N ALA A 365 -12.96 2.81 8.31
CA ALA A 365 -13.49 1.51 7.92
C ALA A 365 -14.44 0.98 8.99
N PRO A 366 -15.47 0.21 8.58
CA PRO A 366 -16.32 -0.51 9.52
C PRO A 366 -15.51 -1.50 10.35
N GLU A 367 -16.02 -1.89 11.52
CA GLU A 367 -15.31 -2.84 12.41
C GLU A 367 -15.02 -4.19 11.75
N TRP A 368 -15.91 -4.66 10.87
CA TRP A 368 -15.69 -5.91 10.14
C TRP A 368 -14.47 -5.87 9.20
N ALA A 369 -14.02 -4.68 8.79
CA ALA A 369 -12.79 -4.52 8.00
C ALA A 369 -11.50 -4.84 8.78
N ALA A 370 -11.58 -4.98 10.11
CA ALA A 370 -10.51 -5.55 10.92
C ALA A 370 -10.53 -7.09 10.92
N ALA A 371 -11.59 -7.71 10.40
CA ALA A 371 -11.75 -9.15 10.37
C ALA A 371 -11.23 -9.73 9.04
N TYR A 372 -10.38 -10.76 9.14
CA TYR A 372 -9.69 -11.39 8.02
C TYR A 372 -10.64 -11.95 6.94
N ARG A 373 -11.62 -12.76 7.34
CA ARG A 373 -12.51 -13.46 6.40
C ARG A 373 -13.38 -12.55 5.52
N PRO A 374 -14.08 -11.54 6.07
CA PRO A 374 -14.85 -10.61 5.25
C PRO A 374 -14.01 -9.87 4.21
N LEU A 375 -12.76 -9.48 4.57
CA LEU A 375 -11.84 -8.83 3.63
C LEU A 375 -11.44 -9.76 2.48
N VAL A 376 -11.14 -11.03 2.77
CA VAL A 376 -10.82 -12.02 1.72
C VAL A 376 -11.98 -12.16 0.74
N ILE A 377 -13.23 -12.26 1.23
CA ILE A 377 -14.41 -12.34 0.37
C ILE A 377 -14.56 -11.07 -0.46
N GLY A 378 -14.46 -9.89 0.17
CA GLY A 378 -14.58 -8.61 -0.51
C GLY A 378 -13.52 -8.43 -1.60
N PHE A 379 -12.25 -8.71 -1.32
CA PHE A 379 -11.19 -8.62 -2.30
C PHE A 379 -11.32 -9.66 -3.42
N THR A 380 -11.76 -10.88 -3.10
CA THR A 380 -12.03 -11.89 -4.14
C THR A 380 -13.14 -11.41 -5.08
N PHE A 381 -14.22 -10.86 -4.54
CA PHE A 381 -15.29 -10.28 -5.35
C PHE A 381 -14.81 -9.14 -6.26
N ILE A 382 -14.00 -8.21 -5.72
CA ILE A 382 -13.39 -7.12 -6.49
C ILE A 382 -12.51 -7.68 -7.60
N ASN A 383 -11.67 -8.69 -7.32
CA ASN A 383 -10.83 -9.32 -8.33
C ASN A 383 -11.64 -9.93 -9.48
N LEU A 384 -12.74 -10.63 -9.17
CA LEU A 384 -13.63 -11.21 -10.20
C LEU A 384 -14.26 -10.13 -11.06
N LEU A 385 -14.71 -9.04 -10.45
CA LEU A 385 -15.32 -7.91 -11.15
C LEU A 385 -14.30 -7.21 -12.07
N VAL A 386 -13.07 -6.99 -11.59
CA VAL A 386 -11.99 -6.39 -12.38
C VAL A 386 -11.60 -7.31 -13.53
N THR A 387 -11.43 -8.62 -13.29
CA THR A 387 -11.12 -9.59 -14.36
C THR A 387 -12.20 -9.62 -15.43
N TRP A 388 -13.46 -9.53 -15.04
CA TRP A 388 -14.57 -9.46 -15.99
C TRP A 388 -14.57 -8.16 -16.78
N ALA A 389 -14.35 -7.02 -16.10
CA ALA A 389 -14.35 -5.69 -16.74
C ALA A 389 -13.23 -5.53 -17.78
N PHE A 390 -12.06 -6.13 -17.51
CA PHE A 390 -10.92 -6.14 -18.44
C PHE A 390 -10.95 -7.32 -19.43
N SER A 391 -11.98 -8.18 -19.37
CA SER A 391 -12.03 -9.39 -20.20
C SER A 391 -10.78 -10.29 -20.07
N ALA A 392 -10.09 -10.23 -18.92
CA ALA A 392 -8.82 -10.90 -18.66
C ALA A 392 -7.69 -10.53 -19.65
N ASP A 393 -7.71 -9.33 -20.22
CA ASP A 393 -6.65 -8.82 -21.11
C ASP A 393 -5.42 -8.43 -20.29
N VAL A 394 -4.26 -9.03 -20.61
CA VAL A 394 -3.00 -8.83 -19.88
C VAL A 394 -2.41 -7.44 -20.16
N THR A 395 -2.43 -7.01 -21.43
CA THR A 395 -1.86 -5.72 -21.84
C THR A 395 -2.61 -4.54 -21.24
N ALA A 396 -3.96 -4.58 -21.29
CA ALA A 396 -4.82 -3.53 -20.72
C ALA A 396 -4.62 -3.42 -19.19
N GLN A 397 -4.53 -4.55 -18.49
CA GLN A 397 -4.26 -4.58 -17.05
C GLN A 397 -2.84 -4.12 -16.73
N GLY A 398 -1.86 -4.39 -17.59
CA GLY A 398 -0.48 -3.95 -17.43
C GLY A 398 -0.33 -2.43 -17.32
N GLY A 399 -1.12 -1.66 -18.06
CA GLY A 399 -1.15 -0.19 -17.96
C GLY A 399 -1.62 0.30 -16.59
N ALA A 400 -2.68 -0.32 -16.05
CA ALA A 400 -3.21 0.01 -14.73
C ALA A 400 -2.22 -0.35 -13.60
N TYR A 401 -1.59 -1.51 -13.71
CA TYR A 401 -0.55 -1.96 -12.80
C TYR A 401 0.65 -0.99 -12.76
N ALA A 402 1.19 -0.64 -13.93
CA ALA A 402 2.31 0.30 -14.03
C ALA A 402 2.01 1.64 -13.35
N THR A 403 0.79 2.17 -13.49
CA THR A 403 0.38 3.43 -12.85
C THR A 403 0.41 3.30 -11.32
N GLY A 404 -0.12 2.22 -10.74
CA GLY A 404 -0.11 1.97 -9.30
C GLY A 404 1.31 1.91 -8.74
N VAL A 405 2.16 1.07 -9.33
CA VAL A 405 3.57 0.91 -8.94
C VAL A 405 4.34 2.23 -9.02
N LEU A 406 4.24 2.95 -10.15
CA LEU A 406 4.99 4.18 -10.37
C LEU A 406 4.58 5.31 -9.42
N VAL A 407 3.29 5.45 -9.09
CA VAL A 407 2.85 6.45 -8.11
C VAL A 407 3.39 6.12 -6.73
N LEU A 408 3.37 4.85 -6.30
CA LEU A 408 3.96 4.45 -5.02
C LEU A 408 5.47 4.70 -4.99
N MET A 409 6.20 4.36 -6.06
CA MET A 409 7.64 4.63 -6.16
C MET A 409 7.95 6.13 -6.12
N THR A 410 7.19 6.93 -6.88
CA THR A 410 7.34 8.40 -6.87
C THR A 410 7.06 8.97 -5.49
N SER A 411 6.03 8.46 -4.80
CA SER A 411 5.72 8.86 -3.43
C SER A 411 6.86 8.52 -2.45
N ALA A 412 7.48 7.35 -2.61
CA ALA A 412 8.65 6.93 -1.82
C ALA A 412 9.85 7.85 -2.06
N CYS A 413 10.10 8.25 -3.32
CA CYS A 413 11.15 9.19 -3.67
C CYS A 413 10.93 10.57 -3.02
N ILE A 414 9.70 11.11 -3.14
CA ILE A 414 9.31 12.39 -2.55
C ILE A 414 9.42 12.33 -1.02
N ALA A 415 8.87 11.28 -0.40
CA ALA A 415 8.94 11.10 1.05
C ALA A 415 10.39 11.04 1.56
N SER A 416 11.25 10.30 0.86
CA SER A 416 12.67 10.20 1.21
C SER A 416 13.37 11.55 1.12
N LEU A 417 13.10 12.33 0.07
CA LEU A 417 13.69 13.65 -0.12
C LEU A 417 13.23 14.65 0.95
N VAL A 418 11.93 14.68 1.25
CA VAL A 418 11.35 15.55 2.30
C VAL A 418 11.90 15.17 3.66
N HIS A 419 11.99 13.87 3.98
CA HIS A 419 12.56 13.40 5.24
C HIS A 419 14.02 13.85 5.42
N MET A 420 14.85 13.68 4.38
CA MET A 420 16.24 14.17 4.40
C MET A 420 16.35 15.70 4.59
N GLN A 421 15.35 16.48 4.12
CA GLN A 421 15.31 17.92 4.35
C GLN A 421 14.97 18.26 5.80
N HIS A 422 14.02 17.54 6.42
CA HIS A 422 13.66 17.70 7.83
C HIS A 422 14.85 17.35 8.74
N GLU A 423 15.50 16.21 8.51
CA GLU A 423 16.69 15.81 9.29
C GLU A 423 17.83 16.84 9.17
N ALA A 424 17.99 17.47 8.00
CA ALA A 424 18.97 18.52 7.81
C ALA A 424 18.64 19.81 8.61
N GLN A 425 17.36 20.11 8.83
CA GLN A 425 16.91 21.23 9.68
C GLN A 425 17.12 20.93 11.17
N GLU A 426 17.06 19.65 11.56
CA GLU A 426 17.30 19.19 12.93
C GLU A 426 18.80 19.01 13.27
N GLY A 427 19.69 19.32 12.32
CA GLY A 427 21.14 19.27 12.51
C GLY A 427 21.80 17.94 12.11
N HIS A 428 21.04 16.98 11.60
CA HIS A 428 21.56 15.73 11.03
C HIS A 428 21.92 15.95 9.55
N SER A 429 23.20 16.19 9.27
CA SER A 429 23.64 16.56 7.91
C SER A 429 23.85 15.36 7.01
N HIS A 430 22.95 15.16 6.07
CA HIS A 430 23.25 14.34 4.89
C HIS A 430 24.15 15.09 3.90
N SER A 431 25.07 14.37 3.25
CA SER A 431 25.89 14.94 2.16
C SER A 431 25.00 15.58 1.09
N TRP A 432 25.38 16.78 0.63
CA TRP A 432 24.66 17.48 -0.44
C TRP A 432 24.58 16.65 -1.74
N LEU A 433 25.61 15.83 -2.02
CA LEU A 433 25.61 14.89 -3.16
C LEU A 433 24.50 13.84 -3.04
N LYS A 434 24.27 13.30 -1.83
CA LYS A 434 23.18 12.33 -1.60
C LYS A 434 21.83 12.99 -1.85
N ARG A 435 21.61 14.20 -1.34
CA ARG A 435 20.35 14.94 -1.58
C ARG A 435 20.14 15.26 -3.06
N LEU A 436 21.21 15.69 -3.76
CA LEU A 436 21.15 15.93 -5.21
C LEU A 436 20.81 14.64 -5.98
N ALA A 437 21.45 13.52 -5.64
CA ALA A 437 21.15 12.23 -6.26
C ALA A 437 19.68 11.83 -6.06
N PHE A 438 19.14 11.95 -4.84
CA PHE A 438 17.73 11.65 -4.57
C PHE A 438 16.78 12.63 -5.28
N ALA A 439 17.16 13.90 -5.43
CA ALA A 439 16.37 14.86 -6.21
C ALA A 439 16.32 14.48 -7.70
N LEU A 440 17.46 14.07 -8.28
CA LEU A 440 17.51 13.59 -9.66
C LEU A 440 16.71 12.30 -9.85
N ILE A 441 16.82 11.35 -8.92
CA ILE A 441 16.02 10.13 -8.93
C ILE A 441 14.52 10.48 -8.87
N THR A 442 14.13 11.39 -7.99
CA THR A 442 12.74 11.83 -7.86
C THR A 442 12.24 12.43 -9.18
N LEU A 443 13.05 13.25 -9.86
CA LEU A 443 12.71 13.83 -11.16
C LEU A 443 12.49 12.75 -12.23
N VAL A 444 13.35 11.72 -12.26
CA VAL A 444 13.19 10.58 -13.19
C VAL A 444 11.90 9.84 -12.91
N PHE A 445 11.55 9.57 -11.66
CA PHE A 445 10.30 8.88 -11.31
C PHE A 445 9.06 9.74 -11.60
N ILE A 446 9.11 11.06 -11.38
CA ILE A 446 8.04 11.99 -11.77
C ILE A 446 7.85 11.94 -13.30
N TYR A 447 8.94 12.01 -14.07
CA TYR A 447 8.90 11.87 -15.52
C TYR A 447 8.27 10.53 -15.94
N THR A 448 8.75 9.43 -15.36
CA THR A 448 8.28 8.08 -15.66
C THR A 448 6.77 7.94 -15.38
N THR A 449 6.32 8.44 -14.24
CA THR A 449 4.91 8.40 -13.84
C THR A 449 4.05 9.28 -14.77
N ALA A 450 4.48 10.50 -15.07
CA ALA A 450 3.76 11.41 -15.95
C ALA A 450 3.62 10.84 -17.38
N THR A 451 4.71 10.29 -17.92
CA THR A 451 4.70 9.66 -19.25
C THR A 451 3.77 8.44 -19.27
N ASN A 452 3.85 7.57 -18.25
CA ASN A 452 2.96 6.39 -18.18
C ASN A 452 1.48 6.78 -18.11
N ILE A 453 1.12 7.79 -17.31
CA ILE A 453 -0.26 8.30 -17.21
C ILE A 453 -0.72 8.90 -18.54
N SER A 454 0.16 9.63 -19.25
CA SER A 454 -0.17 10.26 -20.52
C SER A 454 -0.39 9.24 -21.65
N GLU A 455 0.43 8.19 -21.69
CA GLU A 455 0.36 7.17 -22.73
C GLU A 455 -0.68 6.08 -22.46
N ARG A 456 -0.96 5.78 -21.18
CA ARG A 456 -1.92 4.77 -20.74
C ARG A 456 -2.92 5.36 -19.74
N PRO A 457 -3.85 6.23 -20.18
CA PRO A 457 -4.79 6.91 -19.29
C PRO A 457 -5.75 5.96 -18.56
N ASP A 458 -5.96 4.75 -19.08
CA ASP A 458 -6.81 3.73 -18.44
C ASP A 458 -6.34 3.40 -17.03
N GLY A 459 -5.02 3.39 -16.80
CA GLY A 459 -4.45 3.13 -15.48
C GLY A 459 -4.85 4.16 -14.44
N ILE A 460 -4.78 5.46 -14.78
CA ILE A 460 -5.18 6.52 -13.83
C ILE A 460 -6.70 6.57 -13.66
N ILE A 461 -7.48 6.24 -14.68
CA ILE A 461 -8.95 6.18 -14.59
C ILE A 461 -9.35 5.11 -13.56
N ILE A 462 -8.78 3.91 -13.67
CA ILE A 462 -9.06 2.80 -12.74
C ILE A 462 -8.61 3.15 -11.34
N ALA A 463 -7.38 3.65 -11.18
CA ALA A 463 -6.88 4.09 -9.88
C ALA A 463 -7.79 5.18 -9.27
N SER A 464 -8.30 6.12 -10.10
CA SER A 464 -9.23 7.16 -9.64
C SER A 464 -10.55 6.57 -9.14
N ILE A 465 -11.06 5.51 -9.78
CA ILE A 465 -12.26 4.79 -9.31
C ILE A 465 -11.98 4.14 -7.94
N PHE A 466 -10.84 3.44 -7.79
CA PHE A 466 -10.45 2.85 -6.51
C PHE A 466 -10.29 3.91 -5.43
N ILE A 467 -9.61 5.02 -5.73
CA ILE A 467 -9.44 6.14 -4.81
C ILE A 467 -10.80 6.72 -4.41
N ALA A 468 -11.69 6.97 -5.36
CA ALA A 468 -13.04 7.48 -5.09
C ALA A 468 -13.84 6.51 -4.20
N CYS A 469 -13.78 5.20 -4.46
CA CYS A 469 -14.41 4.19 -3.63
C CYS A 469 -13.82 4.16 -2.21
N VAL A 470 -12.50 4.17 -2.07
CA VAL A 470 -11.82 4.20 -0.76
C VAL A 470 -12.20 5.47 0.00
N MET A 471 -12.17 6.63 -0.65
CA MET A 471 -12.55 7.91 -0.04
C MET A 471 -14.02 7.93 0.39
N LEU A 472 -14.93 7.46 -0.46
CA LEU A 472 -16.36 7.39 -0.16
C LEU A 472 -16.64 6.46 1.02
N ILE A 473 -16.11 5.23 0.98
CA ILE A 473 -16.27 4.25 2.07
C ILE A 473 -15.67 4.80 3.36
N SER A 474 -14.50 5.44 3.29
CA SER A 474 -13.83 6.05 4.43
C SER A 474 -14.67 7.17 5.03
N PHE A 475 -15.22 8.04 4.20
CA PHE A 475 -16.07 9.14 4.65
C PHE A 475 -17.37 8.62 5.29
N VAL A 476 -18.11 7.74 4.60
CA VAL A 476 -19.35 7.14 5.11
C VAL A 476 -19.09 6.39 6.42
N SER A 477 -18.02 5.61 6.49
CA SER A 477 -17.65 4.90 7.72
C SER A 477 -17.35 5.87 8.87
N ARG A 478 -16.61 6.96 8.60
CA ARG A 478 -16.29 7.95 9.64
C ARG A 478 -17.54 8.68 10.13
N VAL A 479 -18.49 9.00 9.25
CA VAL A 479 -19.80 9.54 9.63
C VAL A 479 -20.54 8.57 10.54
N TRP A 480 -20.64 7.31 10.11
CA TRP A 480 -21.34 6.27 10.90
C TRP A 480 -20.71 6.06 12.28
N ARG A 481 -19.39 5.97 12.32
CA ARG A 481 -18.61 5.74 13.56
C ARG A 481 -18.41 7.01 14.40
N SER A 482 -18.90 8.16 13.94
CA SER A 482 -18.76 9.42 14.68
C SER A 482 -19.44 9.39 16.06
N GLN A 483 -20.43 8.53 16.24
CA GLN A 483 -21.17 8.35 17.49
C GLN A 483 -20.65 7.17 18.36
N GLU A 484 -19.56 6.51 17.97
CA GLU A 484 -18.90 5.50 18.80
C GLU A 484 -17.97 6.17 19.80
N LEU A 485 -17.90 5.68 21.03
CA LEU A 485 -16.98 6.21 22.01
C LEU A 485 -15.52 5.95 21.59
N ARG A 486 -14.74 7.01 21.39
CA ARG A 486 -13.42 6.97 20.74
C ARG A 486 -12.26 6.79 21.70
N LEU A 487 -12.49 6.99 22.99
CA LEU A 487 -11.46 6.94 24.02
C LEU A 487 -11.41 5.56 24.65
N LYS A 488 -10.21 4.98 24.73
CA LYS A 488 -9.99 3.68 25.37
C LYS A 488 -9.41 3.80 26.77
N GLU A 489 -8.45 4.70 26.96
CA GLU A 489 -7.74 4.88 28.21
C GLU A 489 -7.25 6.33 28.36
N PHE A 490 -7.08 6.81 29.61
CA PHE A 490 -6.42 8.06 29.91
C PHE A 490 -4.95 7.82 30.26
N ARG A 491 -4.09 8.75 29.84
CA ARG A 491 -2.71 8.84 30.36
C ARG A 491 -2.65 9.99 31.34
N PHE A 492 -2.13 9.76 32.52
CA PHE A 492 -1.89 10.83 33.48
C PHE A 492 -0.53 11.47 33.22
N ALA A 493 -0.44 12.81 33.37
CA ALA A 493 0.79 13.54 33.14
C ALA A 493 1.87 13.17 34.17
N ASP A 494 1.43 12.94 35.40
CA ASP A 494 2.27 12.56 36.53
C ASP A 494 1.46 11.81 37.62
N ASP A 495 2.14 11.27 38.62
CA ASP A 495 1.51 10.55 39.74
C ASP A 495 0.66 11.48 40.60
N GLY A 496 1.02 12.77 40.71
CA GLY A 496 0.23 13.77 41.42
C GLY A 496 -1.13 14.01 40.79
N ALA A 497 -1.17 14.14 39.43
CA ALA A 497 -2.42 14.23 38.67
C ALA A 497 -3.30 13.00 38.90
N ARG A 498 -2.69 11.81 38.95
CA ARG A 498 -3.40 10.55 39.20
C ARG A 498 -3.99 10.48 40.62
N MET A 499 -3.26 10.98 41.64
CA MET A 499 -3.77 11.05 43.00
C MET A 499 -4.95 12.02 43.11
N LEU A 500 -4.82 13.25 42.62
CA LEU A 500 -5.91 14.23 42.62
C LEU A 500 -7.14 13.75 41.83
N TRP A 501 -6.94 13.06 40.73
CA TRP A 501 -8.03 12.41 40.00
C TRP A 501 -8.74 11.36 40.84
N THR A 502 -7.99 10.54 41.54
CA THR A 502 -8.57 9.52 42.43
C THR A 502 -9.38 10.16 43.55
N ASP A 503 -8.89 11.26 44.12
CA ASP A 503 -9.57 12.01 45.17
C ASP A 503 -10.90 12.61 44.66
N ILE A 504 -10.90 13.25 43.47
CA ILE A 504 -12.11 13.75 42.84
C ILE A 504 -13.14 12.65 42.63
N CYS A 505 -12.71 11.48 42.17
CA CYS A 505 -13.59 10.34 41.92
C CYS A 505 -14.06 9.64 43.23
N ALA A 506 -13.26 9.65 44.32
CA ALA A 506 -13.56 8.90 45.53
C ALA A 506 -14.59 9.58 46.44
N GLU A 507 -14.58 10.90 46.53
CA GLU A 507 -15.38 11.63 47.53
C GLU A 507 -16.87 11.72 47.24
N GLY A 508 -17.30 11.43 45.95
CA GLY A 508 -18.72 11.55 45.55
C GLY A 508 -19.34 12.95 45.80
N ALA A 509 -18.52 13.91 46.24
CA ALA A 509 -18.93 15.27 46.58
C ALA A 509 -19.05 16.15 45.31
N PHE A 510 -18.29 15.80 44.26
CA PHE A 510 -18.24 16.58 43.04
C PHE A 510 -19.34 16.16 42.07
N ARG A 511 -20.43 16.93 42.01
CA ARG A 511 -21.59 16.63 41.20
C ARG A 511 -21.72 17.50 39.96
N VAL A 512 -20.87 18.52 39.78
CA VAL A 512 -20.95 19.48 38.71
C VAL A 512 -19.64 19.54 37.94
N LEU A 513 -19.68 19.15 36.67
CA LEU A 513 -18.58 19.27 35.72
C LEU A 513 -18.88 20.40 34.72
N VAL A 514 -18.01 21.37 34.63
CA VAL A 514 -18.17 22.53 33.75
C VAL A 514 -17.06 22.53 32.69
N PRO A 515 -17.37 22.22 31.43
CA PRO A 515 -16.43 22.41 30.35
C PRO A 515 -16.07 23.89 30.17
N HIS A 516 -14.79 24.16 30.14
CA HIS A 516 -14.22 25.51 30.01
C HIS A 516 -13.29 25.57 28.79
N ARG A 517 -13.46 26.63 27.99
CA ARG A 517 -12.58 26.87 26.84
C ARG A 517 -11.44 27.79 27.27
N PRO A 518 -10.17 27.31 27.22
CA PRO A 518 -9.02 28.12 27.61
C PRO A 518 -8.94 29.44 26.81
N GLY A 519 -8.61 30.54 27.48
CA GLY A 519 -8.39 31.83 26.85
C GLY A 519 -9.65 32.63 26.44
N HIS A 520 -10.87 32.15 26.75
CA HIS A 520 -12.09 32.85 26.35
C HIS A 520 -12.66 33.73 27.49
N ARG A 521 -12.69 33.22 28.74
CA ARG A 521 -13.20 33.93 29.95
C ARG A 521 -12.38 33.45 31.16
N SER A 522 -12.39 34.24 32.24
CA SER A 522 -11.80 33.77 33.51
C SER A 522 -12.67 32.67 34.14
N LEU A 523 -12.06 31.83 34.93
CA LEU A 523 -12.77 30.78 35.67
C LEU A 523 -13.79 31.38 36.64
N ASP A 524 -13.46 32.53 37.28
CA ASP A 524 -14.35 33.22 38.24
C ASP A 524 -15.62 33.73 37.55
N GLU A 525 -15.47 34.33 36.35
CA GLU A 525 -16.61 34.78 35.56
C GLU A 525 -17.49 33.63 35.10
N LYS A 526 -16.86 32.53 34.70
CA LYS A 526 -17.57 31.33 34.25
C LYS A 526 -18.32 30.67 35.41
N GLU A 527 -17.70 30.57 36.56
CA GLU A 527 -18.35 30.01 37.75
C GLU A 527 -19.52 30.85 38.20
N ALA A 528 -19.35 32.18 38.29
CA ALA A 528 -20.43 33.11 38.66
C ALA A 528 -21.62 33.04 37.70
N GLU A 529 -21.35 32.92 36.39
CA GLU A 529 -22.38 32.73 35.38
C GLU A 529 -23.16 31.41 35.56
N ILE A 530 -22.45 30.28 35.68
CA ILE A 530 -23.05 28.95 35.84
C ILE A 530 -23.87 28.86 37.14
N ARG A 531 -23.32 29.31 38.27
CA ARG A 531 -24.04 29.30 39.55
C ARG A 531 -25.32 30.11 39.50
N ARG A 532 -25.26 31.28 38.88
CA ARG A 532 -26.43 32.17 38.72
C ARG A 532 -27.51 31.58 37.81
N ARG A 533 -27.11 31.04 36.65
CA ARG A 533 -28.05 30.52 35.65
C ARG A 533 -28.74 29.24 36.12
N HIS A 534 -27.97 28.33 36.67
CA HIS A 534 -28.46 27.01 37.06
C HIS A 534 -28.81 26.90 38.54
N ARG A 535 -28.77 28.06 39.27
CA ARG A 535 -29.10 28.15 40.70
C ARG A 535 -28.32 27.16 41.56
N ILE A 536 -27.04 26.95 41.25
CA ILE A 536 -26.15 26.04 41.98
C ILE A 536 -25.73 26.74 43.27
N PRO A 537 -25.99 26.15 44.46
CA PRO A 537 -25.58 26.73 45.74
C PRO A 537 -24.06 26.94 45.83
N ALA A 538 -23.62 27.89 46.67
CA ALA A 538 -22.22 28.24 46.80
C ALA A 538 -21.39 27.12 47.46
N ASP A 539 -22.01 26.27 48.24
CA ASP A 539 -21.41 25.13 48.94
C ASP A 539 -21.23 23.90 48.05
N VAL A 540 -21.82 23.87 46.85
CA VAL A 540 -21.63 22.75 45.91
C VAL A 540 -20.32 22.94 45.15
N PRO A 541 -19.36 21.99 45.28
CA PRO A 541 -18.09 22.09 44.58
C PRO A 541 -18.26 21.87 43.06
N ILE A 542 -17.52 22.67 42.28
CA ILE A 542 -17.50 22.59 40.83
C ILE A 542 -16.12 22.11 40.34
N VAL A 543 -16.11 21.17 39.42
CA VAL A 543 -14.91 20.75 38.69
C VAL A 543 -14.92 21.36 37.30
N PHE A 544 -13.88 22.07 36.93
CA PHE A 544 -13.71 22.61 35.59
C PHE A 544 -12.94 21.60 34.72
N LEU A 545 -13.34 21.52 33.44
CA LEU A 545 -12.69 20.68 32.45
C LEU A 545 -12.19 21.54 31.29
N GLU A 546 -10.88 21.69 31.18
CA GLU A 546 -10.21 22.33 30.06
C GLU A 546 -9.77 21.28 29.06
N VAL A 547 -10.17 21.44 27.80
CA VAL A 547 -9.83 20.51 26.73
C VAL A 547 -8.98 21.23 25.68
N HIS A 548 -7.75 20.71 25.49
CA HIS A 548 -6.82 21.20 24.48
C HIS A 548 -6.75 20.21 23.31
N TYR A 549 -7.00 20.73 22.12
CA TYR A 549 -6.96 19.93 20.90
C TYR A 549 -5.56 19.45 20.58
N GLY A 550 -5.44 18.20 20.19
CA GLY A 550 -4.32 17.61 19.47
C GLY A 550 -4.63 17.48 17.98
N ASP A 551 -4.22 16.40 17.37
CA ASP A 551 -4.57 16.11 15.99
C ASP A 551 -6.04 15.63 15.87
N THR A 552 -6.92 16.52 15.43
CA THR A 552 -8.35 16.24 15.24
C THR A 552 -8.64 15.26 14.10
N SER A 553 -7.66 14.95 13.29
CA SER A 553 -7.76 13.94 12.23
C SER A 553 -7.65 12.51 12.76
N GLU A 554 -7.03 12.31 13.94
CA GLU A 554 -7.02 11.02 14.64
C GLU A 554 -8.43 10.60 15.05
N PHE A 555 -8.71 9.30 15.02
CA PHE A 555 -10.01 8.77 15.45
C PHE A 555 -9.97 8.29 16.90
N GLN A 556 -8.90 7.63 17.29
CA GLN A 556 -8.68 7.14 18.64
C GLN A 556 -7.37 7.72 19.16
N ASN A 557 -7.43 8.38 20.31
CA ASN A 557 -6.23 8.81 21.03
C ASN A 557 -6.38 8.52 22.53
N ALA A 558 -5.29 8.63 23.24
CA ALA A 558 -5.24 8.54 24.70
C ALA A 558 -4.83 9.92 25.23
N PRO A 559 -5.79 10.77 25.60
CA PRO A 559 -5.49 12.12 26.08
C PRO A 559 -4.66 12.08 27.34
N ILE A 560 -3.80 13.09 27.49
CA ILE A 560 -2.97 13.27 28.69
C ILE A 560 -3.79 14.11 29.66
N ILE A 561 -4.13 13.52 30.81
CA ILE A 561 -4.89 14.17 31.88
C ILE A 561 -3.92 14.71 32.92
N SER A 562 -4.00 16.00 33.18
CA SER A 562 -3.44 16.65 34.37
C SER A 562 -4.55 17.25 35.22
N VAL A 563 -4.37 17.19 36.53
CA VAL A 563 -5.33 17.74 37.48
C VAL A 563 -4.58 18.75 38.35
N ARG A 564 -5.15 19.93 38.51
CA ARG A 564 -4.61 20.96 39.40
C ARG A 564 -5.70 21.47 40.33
N GLN A 565 -5.31 21.83 41.54
CA GLN A 565 -6.19 22.45 42.51
C GLN A 565 -5.82 23.94 42.64
N GLU A 566 -6.81 24.82 42.51
CA GLU A 566 -6.67 26.26 42.71
C GLU A 566 -7.65 26.70 43.82
N GLY A 567 -7.19 26.82 45.05
CA GLY A 567 -8.06 27.05 46.20
C GLY A 567 -8.98 25.84 46.47
N GLU A 568 -10.29 26.08 46.44
CA GLU A 568 -11.32 25.03 46.59
C GLU A 568 -11.74 24.38 45.24
N ARG A 569 -11.15 24.79 44.13
CA ARG A 569 -11.53 24.38 42.79
C ARG A 569 -10.58 23.30 42.27
N PHE A 570 -11.14 22.34 41.56
CA PHE A 570 -10.36 21.37 40.80
C PHE A 570 -10.52 21.66 39.28
N ILE A 571 -9.39 21.62 38.61
CA ILE A 571 -9.32 21.85 37.17
C ILE A 571 -8.69 20.62 36.51
N ILE A 572 -9.47 19.89 35.74
CA ILE A 572 -9.00 18.78 34.93
C ILE A 572 -8.59 19.37 33.57
N VAL A 573 -7.35 19.15 33.16
CA VAL A 573 -6.83 19.59 31.87
C VAL A 573 -6.55 18.35 31.03
N ALA A 574 -7.31 18.17 29.95
CA ALA A 574 -7.11 17.11 28.96
C ALA A 574 -6.37 17.69 27.76
N ARG A 575 -5.15 17.17 27.49
CA ARG A 575 -4.32 17.58 26.35
C ARG A 575 -4.27 16.47 25.31
N ASP A 576 -3.92 16.87 24.08
CA ASP A 576 -3.82 15.98 22.92
C ASP A 576 -5.14 15.25 22.61
N VAL A 577 -6.22 16.02 22.56
CA VAL A 577 -7.58 15.50 22.39
C VAL A 577 -8.01 15.57 20.92
N ALA A 578 -8.47 14.43 20.39
CA ALA A 578 -9.02 14.37 19.02
C ALA A 578 -10.47 14.89 18.93
N SER A 579 -11.27 14.73 19.99
CA SER A 579 -12.67 15.17 20.04
C SER A 579 -13.08 15.61 21.44
N VAL A 580 -13.54 16.85 21.58
CA VAL A 580 -13.99 17.44 22.87
C VAL A 580 -15.18 16.68 23.44
N SER A 581 -16.19 16.40 22.60
CA SER A 581 -17.42 15.74 23.05
C SER A 581 -17.16 14.37 23.65
N HIS A 582 -16.31 13.56 22.99
CA HIS A 582 -15.95 12.22 23.47
C HIS A 582 -15.14 12.28 24.77
N THR A 583 -14.23 13.26 24.89
CA THR A 583 -13.44 13.46 26.11
C THR A 583 -14.32 13.87 27.28
N ILE A 584 -15.26 14.81 27.08
CA ILE A 584 -16.20 15.20 28.12
C ILE A 584 -17.06 14.02 28.55
N ALA A 585 -17.64 13.28 27.61
CA ALA A 585 -18.47 12.11 27.90
C ALA A 585 -17.71 11.04 28.69
N GLN A 586 -16.47 10.73 28.28
CA GLN A 586 -15.65 9.74 28.96
C GLN A 586 -15.25 10.18 30.38
N ILE A 587 -14.82 11.42 30.56
CA ILE A 587 -14.50 11.97 31.87
C ILE A 587 -15.73 11.94 32.77
N ALA A 588 -16.89 12.34 32.27
CA ALA A 588 -18.14 12.30 33.03
C ALA A 588 -18.50 10.85 33.46
N MET A 589 -18.35 9.88 32.56
CA MET A 589 -18.59 8.47 32.88
C MET A 589 -17.60 7.92 33.91
N GLU A 590 -16.33 8.28 33.80
CA GLU A 590 -15.30 7.84 34.79
C GLU A 590 -15.58 8.40 36.16
N MET A 591 -15.98 9.69 36.27
CA MET A 591 -16.33 10.32 37.55
C MET A 591 -17.58 9.71 38.19
N THR A 592 -18.50 9.16 37.40
CA THR A 592 -19.73 8.51 37.91
C THR A 592 -19.57 7.05 38.29
N LYS A 593 -18.43 6.41 38.00
CA LYS A 593 -18.18 5.00 38.36
C LYS A 593 -18.31 4.72 39.86
N THR A 594 -18.07 5.71 40.71
CA THR A 594 -18.23 5.63 42.16
C THR A 594 -19.66 5.72 42.66
N GLY A 595 -20.64 5.90 41.76
CA GLY A 595 -22.07 5.77 42.07
C GLY A 595 -22.84 7.07 42.29
N THR A 596 -22.21 8.26 42.20
CA THR A 596 -22.89 9.54 42.33
C THR A 596 -23.22 10.13 40.95
N PRO A 597 -24.48 10.51 40.67
CA PRO A 597 -24.84 11.18 39.42
C PRO A 597 -24.09 12.52 39.27
N LEU A 598 -23.62 12.80 38.04
CA LEU A 598 -22.88 14.00 37.69
C LEU A 598 -23.67 14.84 36.70
N ASP A 599 -23.74 16.14 36.95
CA ASP A 599 -24.32 17.13 36.03
C ASP A 599 -23.21 17.78 35.20
N VAL A 600 -23.26 17.62 33.88
CA VAL A 600 -22.37 18.31 32.92
C VAL A 600 -23.04 19.55 32.43
N VAL A 601 -22.55 20.72 32.82
CA VAL A 601 -23.22 22.01 32.58
C VAL A 601 -22.54 22.78 31.46
N PHE A 602 -23.28 23.02 30.37
CA PHE A 602 -22.81 23.75 29.21
C PHE A 602 -23.47 25.15 29.12
N GLY A 603 -22.77 26.12 28.50
CA GLY A 603 -23.38 27.34 27.99
C GLY A 603 -23.99 27.12 26.59
N TRP A 604 -24.77 28.07 26.12
CA TRP A 604 -25.43 28.04 24.81
C TRP A 604 -24.42 27.94 23.65
N SER A 605 -24.67 27.01 22.70
CA SER A 605 -23.99 26.95 21.41
C SER A 605 -24.80 27.73 20.34
N GLN A 606 -24.10 28.51 19.49
CA GLN A 606 -24.72 29.23 18.38
C GLN A 606 -24.13 28.73 17.05
N GLY A 607 -24.96 28.22 16.15
CA GLY A 607 -24.54 27.78 14.83
C GLY A 607 -25.62 27.08 14.03
N SER A 608 -25.45 27.00 12.71
CA SER A 608 -26.31 26.20 11.85
C SER A 608 -26.01 24.72 12.06
N SER A 609 -27.04 23.86 12.14
CA SER A 609 -26.90 22.42 12.39
C SER A 609 -25.97 21.71 11.41
N VAL A 610 -26.00 22.08 10.12
CA VAL A 610 -25.12 21.51 9.10
C VAL A 610 -23.65 21.89 9.33
N LYS A 611 -23.39 23.14 9.67
CA LYS A 611 -22.03 23.61 9.97
C LYS A 611 -21.49 22.93 11.21
N LEU A 612 -22.29 22.83 12.27
CA LEU A 612 -21.91 22.14 13.50
C LEU A 612 -21.64 20.66 13.30
N ALA A 613 -22.43 19.98 12.45
CA ALA A 613 -22.20 18.57 12.10
C ALA A 613 -20.89 18.37 11.32
N LEU A 614 -20.60 19.26 10.36
CA LEU A 614 -19.34 19.21 9.62
C LEU A 614 -18.13 19.52 10.52
N GLU A 615 -18.23 20.52 11.39
CA GLU A 615 -17.19 20.87 12.35
C GLU A 615 -16.94 19.71 13.33
N PHE A 616 -17.99 18.99 13.74
CA PHE A 616 -17.84 17.80 14.57
C PHE A 616 -17.12 16.66 13.83
N LEU A 617 -17.53 16.40 12.60
CA LEU A 617 -17.00 15.30 11.80
C LEU A 617 -15.51 15.49 11.46
N LEU A 618 -15.14 16.71 11.04
CA LEU A 618 -13.81 17.03 10.55
C LEU A 618 -12.84 17.45 11.66
N PHE A 619 -13.32 18.20 12.65
CA PHE A 619 -12.48 18.87 13.65
C PHE A 619 -12.76 18.43 15.09
N GLY A 620 -13.70 17.49 15.30
CA GLY A 620 -14.12 17.07 16.64
C GLY A 620 -14.77 18.18 17.46
N GLN A 621 -15.23 19.25 16.81
CA GLN A 621 -15.94 20.41 17.35
C GLN A 621 -17.44 20.31 16.96
N GLY A 622 -18.20 21.35 17.10
CA GLY A 622 -19.61 21.40 16.67
C GLY A 622 -20.59 21.43 17.84
N ASP A 623 -21.72 20.75 17.72
CA ASP A 623 -22.75 20.74 18.77
C ASP A 623 -22.38 19.79 19.92
N ILE A 624 -21.40 20.21 20.72
CA ILE A 624 -20.81 19.43 21.80
C ILE A 624 -21.86 18.89 22.77
N PRO A 625 -22.81 19.68 23.30
CA PRO A 625 -23.78 19.17 24.28
C PRO A 625 -24.62 18.02 23.75
N ASN A 626 -25.22 18.15 22.54
CA ASN A 626 -26.07 17.13 21.96
C ASN A 626 -25.29 15.83 21.69
N VAL A 627 -24.05 15.96 21.19
CA VAL A 627 -23.18 14.80 20.96
C VAL A 627 -22.81 14.10 22.28
N VAL A 628 -22.57 14.87 23.36
CA VAL A 628 -22.30 14.30 24.70
C VAL A 628 -23.53 13.53 25.21
N VAL A 629 -24.74 14.06 25.04
CA VAL A 629 -26.00 13.37 25.39
C VAL A 629 -26.08 12.03 24.64
N ASP A 630 -25.94 12.05 23.32
CA ASP A 630 -26.02 10.84 22.48
C ASP A 630 -24.98 9.77 22.89
N LEU A 631 -23.76 10.20 23.21
CA LEU A 631 -22.69 9.31 23.66
C LEU A 631 -23.00 8.68 25.03
N LEU A 632 -23.51 9.48 25.98
CA LEU A 632 -23.88 9.01 27.32
C LEU A 632 -25.08 8.06 27.25
N ASP A 633 -26.08 8.38 26.45
CA ASP A 633 -27.29 7.54 26.24
C ASP A 633 -26.94 6.15 25.67
N LYS A 634 -25.99 6.09 24.76
CA LYS A 634 -25.53 4.84 24.16
C LYS A 634 -24.57 4.03 25.05
N SER A 635 -23.77 4.73 25.86
CA SER A 635 -22.70 4.10 26.64
C SER A 635 -23.14 3.66 28.03
N VAL A 636 -24.13 4.36 28.64
CA VAL A 636 -24.61 4.07 30.00
C VAL A 636 -26.06 3.57 29.93
N THR A 637 -26.22 2.27 30.04
CA THR A 637 -27.53 1.59 29.96
C THR A 637 -28.42 1.83 31.17
N ASP A 638 -27.84 2.08 32.36
CA ASP A 638 -28.59 2.39 33.58
C ASP A 638 -28.87 3.89 33.68
N PRO A 639 -30.14 4.34 33.53
CA PRO A 639 -30.49 5.75 33.62
C PRO A 639 -30.15 6.41 34.96
N ALA A 640 -30.14 5.63 36.06
CA ALA A 640 -29.86 6.14 37.40
C ALA A 640 -28.36 6.50 37.59
N ARG A 641 -27.48 5.92 36.78
CA ARG A 641 -26.02 6.16 36.81
C ARG A 641 -25.55 7.06 35.67
N ARG A 642 -26.43 7.47 34.80
CA ARG A 642 -26.07 8.29 33.64
C ARG A 642 -25.83 9.72 34.04
N PRO A 643 -24.69 10.33 33.66
CA PRO A 643 -24.49 11.77 33.82
C PRO A 643 -25.57 12.58 33.12
N THR A 644 -26.07 13.61 33.77
CA THR A 644 -27.07 14.52 33.20
C THR A 644 -26.37 15.67 32.46
N VAL A 645 -26.85 16.01 31.27
CA VAL A 645 -26.34 17.15 30.51
C VAL A 645 -27.32 18.30 30.62
N ILE A 646 -26.85 19.42 31.12
CA ILE A 646 -27.65 20.65 31.31
C ILE A 646 -27.08 21.72 30.36
N VAL A 647 -27.94 22.29 29.52
CA VAL A 647 -27.61 23.35 28.57
C VAL A 647 -28.39 24.58 28.92
N GLY A 648 -27.69 25.72 29.10
CA GLY A 648 -28.41 26.95 29.49
C GLY A 648 -27.58 28.22 29.50
#